data_8b2482c9dbca8147ba30a0a9cce9a186
#
_entry.id   8b2482c9dbca8147ba30a0a9cce9a186
#
_cell.length_a   1.000
_cell.length_b   1.000
_cell.length_c   1.000
_cell.angle_alpha   90.00
_cell.angle_beta   90.00
_cell.angle_gamma   90.00
#
_symmetry.space_group_name_H-M   'P 1'
#
loop_
_entity.id
_entity.type
_entity.pdbx_description
1 polymer ?
#
loop_
_entity_poly.entity_id
_entity_poly.type
_entity_poly.pdbx_seq_one_letter_code
_entity_poly.pdbx_strand_id
1 'polypeptide(L)'
;MTNTSVSTPSASEGKAATTTKVVVATTVALTFISFWRAAAVVLNDMASTMYYIGGIAEQAIGKSAPWMVLAVMLFSFAVRSVYMESCSMFVRGGVYVVVRDSIGPFVAKLSVSSLVVDYVLTGPISVVAAGQYLARLLNEISQSLHQNWRTDPNGFSVFFSIVVTAYFWWSNIKGVPESSSKALRIMQITTVMVVVLLVWCPLTLFLRGSANLPPLPTPSNLAISKESWGWLDGTFLTQISFVVIIVALGHSLLAMSGFETLAQVYRELAYPKLKNLRVTGNVVCTYCVLCTGVISIFAIMIIPDATRSQFFDNMIGGLVMNLAGPEPLKLGFHIFVVIVGVLILAGAVNTSLIGVNGVLNRVAEDGVLLDWFRKPHSKYGTTYRILNTMTLLQIATIIASRGDVILLGEAYAFGVVWSFALKALGVLVLRYHRHDQEYKVPFNFKIGNIEIPVGLGAITLVLFLVAIANLFTKQIATIYGVSFTIVLYTLFLISERVNAGKKREQRSDLEKFNLEHQPQIEGGMLRARPGCVLVAVRDSRRLSHLRKVLTKTNLRRQDIVVMTVRPLSAGDAEYDLRDDQIFADYEQDLFSHVVTLAEKEGKSVELLVVPATDPFDGMVQTAARLKAARLVTGVSARMSSEDLAQQIGLAWERLPPPRHPFSLEVIDPGRPSAYVNLGPHPPRLWPEDVDRLHELWLSLSSRAEIGSRLHHRDVVGLALQRLERELEGPQKGEILSEVGGAVNRHVTPETNVEE
;
A
#
# COMPACT_ATOMS: atom_id res chain seq x y z
N MET A 1 0.59 10.05 86.45
CA MET A 1 0.83 11.40 85.92
C MET A 1 0.96 11.23 84.44
N THR A 2 -0.08 11.42 83.71
CA THR A 2 -0.26 11.17 82.29
C THR A 2 -0.32 12.50 81.59
N ASN A 3 0.62 12.75 80.73
CA ASN A 3 0.60 13.89 79.79
C ASN A 3 0.04 13.45 78.44
N THR A 4 -1.18 13.92 78.18
CA THR A 4 -1.80 13.85 76.85
C THR A 4 -1.38 15.08 76.06
N SER A 5 -0.61 14.86 75.00
CA SER A 5 -0.31 15.85 73.95
C SER A 5 -1.37 15.73 72.82
N VAL A 6 -2.10 16.80 72.63
CA VAL A 6 -3.06 16.98 71.53
C VAL A 6 -2.26 17.26 70.27
N SER A 7 -2.36 16.37 69.27
CA SER A 7 -1.80 16.60 67.93
C SER A 7 -2.88 17.25 67.05
N THR A 8 -2.58 18.42 66.53
CA THR A 8 -3.29 19.12 65.44
C THR A 8 -3.30 18.29 64.15
N PRO A 9 -4.39 18.23 63.38
CA PRO A 9 -4.42 17.52 62.12
C PRO A 9 -3.67 18.34 61.06
N SER A 10 -2.66 17.69 60.47
CA SER A 10 -1.93 18.18 59.30
C SER A 10 -2.84 18.26 58.09
N ALA A 11 -2.61 19.31 57.28
CA ALA A 11 -3.29 19.59 56.05
C ALA A 11 -3.26 18.38 55.08
N SER A 12 -4.41 18.13 54.47
CA SER A 12 -4.59 17.10 53.44
C SER A 12 -3.62 17.31 52.28
N GLU A 13 -2.66 16.40 52.15
CA GLU A 13 -1.93 16.20 50.89
C GLU A 13 -2.92 15.96 49.77
N GLY A 14 -2.81 16.80 48.73
CA GLY A 14 -3.61 16.67 47.53
C GLY A 14 -3.46 15.27 46.92
N LYS A 15 -4.58 14.56 46.78
CA LYS A 15 -4.69 13.32 46.07
C LYS A 15 -4.06 13.51 44.68
N ALA A 16 -2.94 12.84 44.40
CA ALA A 16 -2.38 12.73 43.09
C ALA A 16 -3.46 12.23 42.11
N ALA A 17 -3.75 13.04 41.10
CA ALA A 17 -4.70 12.68 40.04
C ALA A 17 -4.27 11.36 39.41
N THR A 18 -5.09 10.35 39.54
CA THR A 18 -4.88 9.03 38.92
C THR A 18 -4.75 9.22 37.41
N THR A 19 -3.58 8.96 36.89
CA THR A 19 -3.24 9.14 35.49
C THR A 19 -3.92 8.06 34.66
N THR A 20 -5.00 8.42 33.98
CA THR A 20 -5.75 7.53 33.10
C THR A 20 -4.91 7.25 31.87
N LYS A 21 -4.58 5.98 31.60
CA LYS A 21 -3.75 5.56 30.48
C LYS A 21 -4.41 5.89 29.13
N VAL A 22 -3.68 6.50 28.25
CA VAL A 22 -4.09 6.77 26.87
C VAL A 22 -3.59 5.64 25.99
N VAL A 23 -4.39 5.21 25.01
CA VAL A 23 -4.03 4.12 24.06
C VAL A 23 -3.77 4.68 22.69
N VAL A 24 -2.56 4.47 22.19
CA VAL A 24 -2.20 4.71 20.78
C VAL A 24 -2.35 3.40 20.02
N ALA A 25 -3.21 3.41 19.00
CA ALA A 25 -3.44 2.26 18.14
C ALA A 25 -2.69 2.45 16.82
N THR A 26 -1.81 1.51 16.47
CA THR A 26 -1.05 1.54 15.22
C THR A 26 -1.38 0.32 14.36
N THR A 27 -1.39 0.51 13.05
CA THR A 27 -1.54 -0.59 12.08
C THR A 27 -0.66 -0.36 10.86
N VAL A 28 -0.14 -1.45 10.29
CA VAL A 28 0.63 -1.43 9.05
C VAL A 28 -0.19 -0.87 7.88
N ALA A 29 -1.51 -0.97 7.94
CA ALA A 29 -2.44 -0.47 6.92
C ALA A 29 -2.34 1.05 6.66
N LEU A 30 -1.79 1.81 7.61
CA LEU A 30 -1.63 3.26 7.51
C LEU A 30 -0.23 3.71 7.02
N THR A 31 0.63 2.78 6.63
CA THR A 31 1.93 3.09 6.04
C THR A 31 1.82 3.19 4.51
N PHE A 32 2.16 4.36 3.95
CA PHE A 32 2.07 4.60 2.51
C PHE A 32 3.44 4.83 1.89
N ILE A 33 3.62 4.30 0.67
CA ILE A 33 4.86 4.35 -0.09
C ILE A 33 4.74 5.22 -1.34
N SER A 34 5.87 5.76 -1.79
CA SER A 34 5.93 6.53 -3.04
C SER A 34 5.80 5.62 -4.26
N PHE A 35 5.42 6.18 -5.41
CA PHE A 35 5.31 5.42 -6.67
C PHE A 35 6.62 4.75 -7.09
N TRP A 36 7.80 5.31 -6.79
CA TRP A 36 9.09 4.68 -7.05
C TRP A 36 9.31 3.40 -6.22
N ARG A 37 8.95 3.44 -4.94
CA ARG A 37 9.04 2.26 -4.08
C ARG A 37 8.03 1.20 -4.48
N ALA A 38 6.82 1.62 -4.86
CA ALA A 38 5.80 0.72 -5.39
C ALA A 38 6.25 0.08 -6.72
N ALA A 39 6.82 0.85 -7.65
CA ALA A 39 7.37 0.32 -8.88
C ALA A 39 8.50 -0.70 -8.61
N ALA A 40 9.36 -0.42 -7.64
CA ALA A 40 10.44 -1.33 -7.27
C ALA A 40 9.92 -2.67 -6.71
N VAL A 41 8.86 -2.64 -5.89
CA VAL A 41 8.24 -3.89 -5.37
C VAL A 41 7.66 -4.71 -6.52
N VAL A 42 6.94 -4.09 -7.46
CA VAL A 42 6.39 -4.79 -8.63
C VAL A 42 7.51 -5.31 -9.55
N LEU A 43 8.57 -4.52 -9.75
CA LEU A 43 9.69 -4.91 -10.62
C LEU A 43 10.55 -6.03 -10.02
N ASN A 44 10.65 -6.17 -8.71
CA ASN A 44 11.34 -7.32 -8.09
C ASN A 44 10.69 -8.65 -8.50
N ASP A 45 9.41 -8.64 -8.80
CA ASP A 45 8.67 -9.81 -9.26
C ASP A 45 8.69 -9.87 -10.80
N MET A 46 8.13 -8.87 -11.47
CA MET A 46 7.95 -8.89 -12.91
C MET A 46 9.26 -8.85 -13.72
N ALA A 47 10.26 -8.07 -13.30
CA ALA A 47 11.53 -8.01 -14.02
C ALA A 47 12.43 -9.24 -13.77
N SER A 48 12.12 -10.07 -12.75
CA SER A 48 12.80 -11.36 -12.57
C SER A 48 12.65 -12.29 -13.78
N THR A 49 11.54 -12.14 -14.52
CA THR A 49 11.24 -12.94 -15.71
C THR A 49 12.30 -12.83 -16.82
N MET A 50 13.04 -11.72 -16.88
CA MET A 50 14.12 -11.54 -17.86
C MET A 50 15.18 -12.65 -17.80
N TYR A 51 15.38 -13.26 -16.63
CA TYR A 51 16.39 -14.29 -16.41
C TYR A 51 16.03 -15.67 -16.97
N TYR A 52 14.74 -15.96 -17.18
CA TYR A 52 14.32 -17.30 -17.62
C TYR A 52 13.40 -17.33 -18.85
N ILE A 53 12.65 -16.24 -19.13
CA ILE A 53 11.64 -16.28 -20.21
C ILE A 53 12.24 -16.43 -21.60
N GLY A 54 13.41 -15.84 -21.84
CA GLY A 54 14.07 -15.88 -23.16
C GLY A 54 14.33 -17.31 -23.63
N GLY A 55 14.91 -18.13 -22.76
CA GLY A 55 15.20 -19.54 -23.05
C GLY A 55 13.95 -20.40 -23.13
N ILE A 56 13.02 -20.25 -22.18
CA ILE A 56 11.76 -20.99 -22.17
C ILE A 56 10.94 -20.74 -23.45
N ALA A 57 10.82 -19.45 -23.85
CA ALA A 57 10.07 -19.11 -25.04
C ALA A 57 10.77 -19.59 -26.33
N GLU A 58 12.11 -19.46 -26.41
CA GLU A 58 12.84 -19.94 -27.60
C GLU A 58 12.75 -21.45 -27.76
N GLN A 59 12.84 -22.21 -26.68
CA GLN A 59 12.66 -23.66 -26.73
C GLN A 59 11.25 -24.06 -27.18
N ALA A 60 10.23 -23.28 -26.79
CA ALA A 60 8.84 -23.58 -27.14
C ALA A 60 8.47 -23.22 -28.57
N ILE A 61 8.87 -22.04 -29.06
CA ILE A 61 8.39 -21.45 -30.32
C ILE A 61 9.50 -21.04 -31.30
N GLY A 62 10.76 -21.41 -30.99
CA GLY A 62 11.92 -21.19 -31.87
C GLY A 62 12.42 -19.74 -31.87
N LYS A 63 13.27 -19.44 -32.90
CA LYS A 63 14.02 -18.18 -33.00
C LYS A 63 13.17 -16.90 -33.09
N SER A 64 11.89 -17.01 -33.42
CA SER A 64 10.95 -15.87 -33.44
C SER A 64 10.42 -15.48 -32.04
N ALA A 65 10.76 -16.25 -30.99
CA ALA A 65 10.31 -16.04 -29.61
C ALA A 65 10.51 -14.62 -29.07
N PRO A 66 11.63 -13.91 -29.28
CA PRO A 66 11.80 -12.57 -28.71
C PRO A 66 10.77 -11.56 -29.21
N TRP A 67 10.29 -11.69 -30.42
CA TRP A 67 9.22 -10.82 -30.92
C TRP A 67 7.91 -11.05 -30.19
N MET A 68 7.61 -12.31 -29.86
CA MET A 68 6.42 -12.66 -29.08
C MET A 68 6.56 -12.19 -27.62
N VAL A 69 7.75 -12.32 -27.02
CA VAL A 69 8.04 -11.75 -25.68
C VAL A 69 7.89 -10.23 -25.68
N LEU A 70 8.42 -9.54 -26.70
CA LEU A 70 8.26 -8.10 -26.86
C LEU A 70 6.78 -7.71 -27.03
N ALA A 71 6.02 -8.46 -27.85
CA ALA A 71 4.59 -8.23 -28.04
C ALA A 71 3.81 -8.37 -26.72
N VAL A 72 4.13 -9.37 -25.91
CA VAL A 72 3.56 -9.55 -24.55
C VAL A 72 3.93 -8.39 -23.63
N MET A 73 5.19 -7.93 -23.65
CA MET A 73 5.61 -6.78 -22.87
C MET A 73 4.89 -5.49 -23.29
N LEU A 74 4.62 -5.30 -24.57
CA LEU A 74 3.80 -4.19 -25.06
C LEU A 74 2.32 -4.37 -24.67
N PHE A 75 1.81 -5.59 -24.73
CA PHE A 75 0.43 -5.91 -24.28
C PHE A 75 0.23 -5.66 -22.78
N SER A 76 1.29 -5.67 -21.97
CA SER A 76 1.24 -5.33 -20.55
C SER A 76 0.66 -3.93 -20.28
N PHE A 77 0.84 -2.96 -21.20
CA PHE A 77 0.19 -1.64 -21.11
C PHE A 77 -1.34 -1.73 -21.20
N ALA A 78 -1.87 -2.64 -22.01
CA ALA A 78 -3.29 -2.89 -22.11
C ALA A 78 -3.82 -3.56 -20.84
N VAL A 79 -3.15 -4.60 -20.34
CA VAL A 79 -3.50 -5.29 -19.09
C VAL A 79 -3.40 -4.33 -17.90
N ARG A 80 -2.40 -3.45 -17.85
CA ARG A 80 -2.31 -2.38 -16.86
C ARG A 80 -3.59 -1.54 -16.77
N SER A 81 -4.20 -1.23 -17.91
CA SER A 81 -5.44 -0.43 -17.94
C SER A 81 -6.59 -1.16 -17.24
N VAL A 82 -6.66 -2.48 -17.36
CA VAL A 82 -7.63 -3.31 -16.63
C VAL A 82 -7.39 -3.25 -15.12
N TYR A 83 -6.12 -3.33 -14.70
CA TYR A 83 -5.75 -3.22 -13.29
C TYR A 83 -6.06 -1.84 -12.71
N MET A 84 -5.84 -0.78 -13.49
CA MET A 84 -6.18 0.58 -13.08
C MET A 84 -7.70 0.76 -12.90
N GLU A 85 -8.51 0.23 -13.82
CA GLU A 85 -9.97 0.27 -13.70
C GLU A 85 -10.44 -0.53 -12.48
N SER A 86 -9.90 -1.73 -12.26
CA SER A 86 -10.15 -2.53 -11.07
C SER A 86 -9.83 -1.78 -9.77
N CYS A 87 -8.66 -1.15 -9.69
CA CYS A 87 -8.21 -0.39 -8.52
C CYS A 87 -9.02 0.89 -8.30
N SER A 88 -9.61 1.49 -9.34
CA SER A 88 -10.52 2.62 -9.20
C SER A 88 -11.83 2.24 -8.50
N MET A 89 -12.23 0.97 -8.61
CA MET A 89 -13.44 0.45 -7.96
C MET A 89 -13.20 -0.09 -6.55
N PHE A 90 -11.99 -0.66 -6.31
CA PHE A 90 -11.66 -1.35 -5.07
C PHE A 90 -10.29 -0.94 -4.55
N VAL A 91 -10.20 -0.48 -3.31
CA VAL A 91 -8.91 -0.18 -2.65
C VAL A 91 -8.11 -1.45 -2.39
N ARG A 92 -8.80 -2.54 -2.03
CA ARG A 92 -8.24 -3.89 -1.82
C ARG A 92 -8.68 -4.83 -2.95
N GLY A 93 -8.48 -4.40 -4.20
CA GLY A 93 -9.04 -5.02 -5.41
C GLY A 93 -8.23 -6.18 -5.97
N GLY A 94 -7.86 -7.17 -5.16
CA GLY A 94 -7.33 -8.45 -5.65
C GLY A 94 -8.32 -9.18 -6.56
N VAL A 95 -7.83 -10.15 -7.36
CA VAL A 95 -8.65 -10.95 -8.30
C VAL A 95 -9.87 -11.54 -7.60
N TYR A 96 -9.71 -12.09 -6.40
CA TYR A 96 -10.78 -12.72 -5.62
C TYR A 96 -11.98 -11.79 -5.38
N VAL A 97 -11.72 -10.56 -4.89
CA VAL A 97 -12.80 -9.59 -4.57
C VAL A 97 -13.52 -9.13 -5.82
N VAL A 98 -12.77 -8.84 -6.88
CA VAL A 98 -13.33 -8.40 -8.18
C VAL A 98 -14.25 -9.46 -8.76
N VAL A 99 -13.79 -10.72 -8.78
CA VAL A 99 -14.57 -11.83 -9.35
C VAL A 99 -15.76 -12.20 -8.46
N ARG A 100 -15.63 -12.13 -7.13
CA ARG A 100 -16.72 -12.37 -6.19
C ARG A 100 -17.87 -11.39 -6.39
N ASP A 101 -17.53 -10.10 -6.50
CA ASP A 101 -18.52 -9.02 -6.59
C ASP A 101 -19.12 -8.89 -8.00
N SER A 102 -18.43 -9.43 -9.03
CA SER A 102 -18.90 -9.39 -10.43
C SER A 102 -19.68 -10.62 -10.85
N ILE A 103 -19.12 -11.81 -10.62
CA ILE A 103 -19.63 -13.07 -11.19
C ILE A 103 -20.21 -13.97 -10.09
N GLY A 104 -19.68 -13.84 -8.86
CA GLY A 104 -20.19 -14.58 -7.72
C GLY A 104 -19.15 -15.48 -7.05
N PRO A 105 -19.51 -16.08 -5.89
CA PRO A 105 -18.59 -16.76 -5.01
C PRO A 105 -18.00 -18.05 -5.60
N PHE A 106 -18.71 -18.71 -6.52
CA PHE A 106 -18.23 -19.93 -7.17
C PHE A 106 -16.99 -19.66 -8.02
N VAL A 107 -17.08 -18.69 -8.96
CA VAL A 107 -15.99 -18.36 -9.86
C VAL A 107 -14.87 -17.66 -9.11
N ALA A 108 -15.18 -16.91 -8.03
CA ALA A 108 -14.17 -16.30 -7.16
C ALA A 108 -13.26 -17.34 -6.49
N LYS A 109 -13.82 -18.45 -5.99
CA LYS A 109 -13.02 -19.56 -5.43
C LYS A 109 -12.14 -20.20 -6.49
N LEU A 110 -12.64 -20.35 -7.71
CA LEU A 110 -11.86 -20.85 -8.84
C LEU A 110 -10.71 -19.91 -9.19
N SER A 111 -10.98 -18.62 -9.25
CA SER A 111 -9.98 -17.59 -9.59
C SER A 111 -8.87 -17.50 -8.54
N VAL A 112 -9.21 -17.60 -7.25
CA VAL A 112 -8.21 -17.57 -6.19
C VAL A 112 -7.42 -18.88 -6.14
N SER A 113 -8.01 -20.03 -6.45
CA SER A 113 -7.28 -21.30 -6.56
C SER A 113 -6.23 -21.22 -7.66
N SER A 114 -6.57 -20.69 -8.82
CA SER A 114 -5.63 -20.44 -9.92
C SER A 114 -4.50 -19.46 -9.52
N LEU A 115 -4.84 -18.38 -8.81
CA LEU A 115 -3.85 -17.43 -8.31
C LEU A 115 -2.90 -18.04 -7.26
N VAL A 116 -3.39 -18.97 -6.43
CA VAL A 116 -2.53 -19.70 -5.47
C VAL A 116 -1.54 -20.61 -6.20
N VAL A 117 -1.96 -21.26 -7.31
CA VAL A 117 -1.04 -22.00 -8.19
C VAL A 117 0.09 -21.11 -8.68
N ASP A 118 -0.25 -19.90 -9.12
CA ASP A 118 0.72 -18.89 -9.54
C ASP A 118 1.77 -18.63 -8.45
N TYR A 119 1.36 -18.28 -7.23
CA TYR A 119 2.29 -18.02 -6.12
C TYR A 119 3.11 -19.24 -5.67
N VAL A 120 2.54 -20.44 -5.75
CA VAL A 120 3.27 -21.69 -5.43
C VAL A 120 4.41 -21.93 -6.40
N LEU A 121 4.29 -21.47 -7.65
CA LEU A 121 5.27 -21.67 -8.71
C LEU A 121 6.23 -20.50 -8.89
N THR A 122 5.81 -19.26 -8.57
CA THR A 122 6.64 -18.04 -8.68
C THR A 122 7.93 -18.14 -7.87
N GLY A 123 7.83 -18.56 -6.60
CA GLY A 123 9.00 -18.75 -5.75
C GLY A 123 9.99 -19.77 -6.33
N PRO A 124 9.56 -21.03 -6.56
CA PRO A 124 10.40 -22.09 -7.13
C PRO A 124 11.07 -21.73 -8.44
N ILE A 125 10.35 -21.26 -9.47
CA ILE A 125 10.96 -20.92 -10.76
C ILE A 125 12.05 -19.85 -10.62
N SER A 126 11.78 -18.83 -9.81
CA SER A 126 12.72 -17.72 -9.61
C SER A 126 13.99 -18.20 -8.90
N VAL A 127 13.86 -18.94 -7.79
CA VAL A 127 15.03 -19.33 -7.02
C VAL A 127 15.82 -20.48 -7.66
N VAL A 128 15.16 -21.37 -8.41
CA VAL A 128 15.83 -22.40 -9.20
C VAL A 128 16.63 -21.75 -10.33
N ALA A 129 16.07 -20.75 -11.03
CA ALA A 129 16.81 -19.97 -12.01
C ALA A 129 18.04 -19.28 -11.38
N ALA A 130 17.88 -18.65 -10.21
CA ALA A 130 19.01 -18.06 -9.48
C ALA A 130 20.13 -19.07 -9.17
N GLY A 131 19.75 -20.26 -8.72
CA GLY A 131 20.67 -21.37 -8.46
C GLY A 131 21.40 -21.85 -9.73
N GLN A 132 20.69 -21.93 -10.87
CA GLN A 132 21.28 -22.29 -12.17
C GLN A 132 22.33 -21.26 -12.62
N TYR A 133 22.00 -19.96 -12.57
CA TYR A 133 22.95 -18.89 -12.89
C TYR A 133 24.19 -18.93 -12.00
N LEU A 134 24.00 -19.15 -10.69
CA LEU A 134 25.11 -19.23 -9.74
C LEU A 134 25.99 -20.47 -9.99
N ALA A 135 25.39 -21.65 -10.23
CA ALA A 135 26.14 -22.88 -10.51
C ALA A 135 26.97 -22.78 -11.78
N ARG A 136 26.38 -22.19 -12.84
CA ARG A 136 27.13 -21.96 -14.09
C ARG A 136 28.28 -20.98 -13.93
N LEU A 137 28.05 -19.87 -13.20
CA LEU A 137 29.12 -18.92 -12.89
C LEU A 137 30.26 -19.61 -12.11
N LEU A 138 29.94 -20.44 -11.12
CA LEU A 138 30.96 -21.20 -10.37
C LEU A 138 31.77 -22.12 -11.30
N ASN A 139 31.13 -22.79 -12.26
CA ASN A 139 31.80 -23.64 -13.24
C ASN A 139 32.70 -22.83 -14.20
N GLU A 140 32.26 -21.65 -14.62
CA GLU A 140 33.08 -20.75 -15.45
C GLU A 140 34.30 -20.19 -14.71
N ILE A 141 34.14 -19.83 -13.43
CA ILE A 141 35.25 -19.41 -12.57
C ILE A 141 36.24 -20.58 -12.37
N SER A 142 35.73 -21.80 -12.12
CA SER A 142 36.59 -23.01 -12.02
C SER A 142 37.42 -23.21 -13.28
N GLN A 143 36.77 -23.09 -14.44
CA GLN A 143 37.47 -23.23 -15.74
C GLN A 143 38.51 -22.10 -15.97
N SER A 144 38.18 -20.88 -15.60
CA SER A 144 39.10 -19.73 -15.71
C SER A 144 40.32 -19.85 -14.79
N LEU A 145 40.15 -20.49 -13.63
CA LEU A 145 41.22 -20.75 -12.67
C LEU A 145 41.96 -22.08 -12.92
N HIS A 146 41.67 -22.77 -14.03
CA HIS A 146 42.21 -24.07 -14.40
C HIS A 146 42.02 -25.15 -13.31
N GLN A 147 40.92 -25.05 -12.56
CA GLN A 147 40.52 -26.01 -11.54
C GLN A 147 39.64 -27.12 -12.14
N ASN A 148 39.67 -28.32 -11.54
CA ASN A 148 38.95 -29.48 -12.06
C ASN A 148 37.57 -29.73 -11.39
N TRP A 149 37.14 -28.87 -10.45
CA TRP A 149 35.85 -29.07 -9.83
C TRP A 149 34.71 -28.56 -10.74
N ARG A 150 33.66 -29.36 -10.85
CA ARG A 150 32.43 -29.01 -11.56
C ARG A 150 31.23 -29.17 -10.63
N THR A 151 30.40 -28.18 -10.60
CA THR A 151 29.13 -28.21 -9.87
C THR A 151 28.02 -28.67 -10.80
N ASP A 152 27.23 -29.66 -10.40
CA ASP A 152 26.02 -30.01 -11.12
C ASP A 152 24.99 -28.88 -10.97
N PRO A 153 24.59 -28.19 -12.08
CA PRO A 153 23.69 -27.05 -11.99
C PRO A 153 22.33 -27.40 -11.38
N ASN A 154 21.78 -28.56 -11.69
CA ASN A 154 20.46 -28.97 -11.23
C ASN A 154 20.46 -29.30 -9.72
N GLY A 155 21.38 -30.15 -9.29
CA GLY A 155 21.50 -30.50 -7.86
C GLY A 155 21.84 -29.31 -6.98
N PHE A 156 22.75 -28.43 -7.43
CA PHE A 156 23.09 -27.21 -6.73
C PHE A 156 21.91 -26.24 -6.65
N SER A 157 21.15 -26.06 -7.76
CA SER A 157 20.02 -25.16 -7.78
C SER A 157 18.90 -25.61 -6.81
N VAL A 158 18.63 -26.92 -6.70
CA VAL A 158 17.68 -27.45 -5.72
C VAL A 158 18.12 -27.12 -4.28
N PHE A 159 19.38 -27.40 -3.94
CA PHE A 159 19.91 -27.10 -2.62
C PHE A 159 19.84 -25.60 -2.30
N PHE A 160 20.33 -24.75 -3.20
CA PHE A 160 20.30 -23.30 -3.08
C PHE A 160 18.88 -22.78 -2.90
N SER A 161 17.95 -23.30 -3.69
CA SER A 161 16.53 -22.91 -3.66
C SER A 161 15.87 -23.21 -2.31
N ILE A 162 16.14 -24.37 -1.74
CA ILE A 162 15.59 -24.74 -0.43
C ILE A 162 16.14 -23.78 0.65
N VAL A 163 17.44 -23.46 0.63
CA VAL A 163 18.06 -22.57 1.60
C VAL A 163 17.46 -21.15 1.52
N VAL A 164 17.32 -20.59 0.31
CA VAL A 164 16.75 -19.26 0.10
C VAL A 164 15.27 -19.21 0.49
N THR A 165 14.49 -20.24 0.11
CA THR A 165 13.07 -20.32 0.46
C THR A 165 12.88 -20.42 1.97
N ALA A 166 13.71 -21.24 2.66
CA ALA A 166 13.69 -21.36 4.11
C ALA A 166 14.08 -20.06 4.82
N TYR A 167 15.05 -19.29 4.27
CA TYR A 167 15.42 -17.97 4.79
C TYR A 167 14.22 -17.00 4.73
N PHE A 168 13.53 -16.89 3.58
CA PHE A 168 12.38 -16.00 3.47
C PHE A 168 11.17 -16.48 4.28
N TRP A 169 10.94 -17.76 4.39
CA TRP A 169 9.96 -18.33 5.31
C TRP A 169 10.21 -17.85 6.75
N TRP A 170 11.44 -18.01 7.24
CA TRP A 170 11.81 -17.59 8.59
C TRP A 170 11.69 -16.07 8.80
N SER A 171 12.10 -15.28 7.81
CA SER A 171 11.97 -13.82 7.82
C SER A 171 10.51 -13.37 7.89
N ASN A 172 9.63 -13.98 7.07
CA ASN A 172 8.21 -13.65 7.02
C ASN A 172 7.46 -14.09 8.29
N ILE A 173 7.82 -15.21 8.91
CA ILE A 173 7.26 -15.62 10.21
C ILE A 173 7.57 -14.58 11.29
N LYS A 174 8.77 -14.05 11.31
CA LYS A 174 9.16 -12.99 12.26
C LYS A 174 8.47 -11.65 12.01
N GLY A 175 7.76 -11.52 10.91
CA GLY A 175 7.09 -10.28 10.53
C GLY A 175 8.07 -9.15 10.22
N VAL A 176 9.28 -9.47 9.75
CA VAL A 176 10.22 -8.47 9.28
C VAL A 176 9.62 -7.83 8.03
N PRO A 177 9.20 -6.54 8.10
CA PRO A 177 8.58 -5.91 6.96
C PRO A 177 9.58 -5.86 5.81
N GLU A 178 9.12 -6.26 4.62
CA GLU A 178 9.90 -5.99 3.43
C GLU A 178 10.09 -4.49 3.32
N SER A 179 11.33 -4.06 3.46
CA SER A 179 11.62 -2.64 3.30
C SER A 179 11.50 -2.31 1.82
N SER A 180 10.45 -1.60 1.42
CA SER A 180 10.31 -1.04 0.07
C SER A 180 11.54 -0.24 -0.37
N SER A 181 12.35 0.18 0.60
CA SER A 181 13.67 0.78 0.40
C SER A 181 14.71 -0.24 -0.07
N LYS A 182 14.66 -1.51 0.40
CA LYS A 182 15.53 -2.58 -0.11
C LYS A 182 15.16 -2.94 -1.54
N ALA A 183 13.87 -3.09 -1.83
CA ALA A 183 13.37 -3.30 -3.19
C ALA A 183 13.83 -2.19 -4.14
N LEU A 184 13.77 -0.93 -3.70
CA LEU A 184 14.24 0.21 -4.49
C LEU A 184 15.75 0.15 -4.77
N ARG A 185 16.57 -0.25 -3.79
CA ARG A 185 18.02 -0.43 -4.01
C ARG A 185 18.32 -1.55 -5.00
N ILE A 186 17.65 -2.69 -4.90
CA ILE A 186 17.79 -3.80 -5.85
C ILE A 186 17.41 -3.32 -7.26
N MET A 187 16.29 -2.62 -7.40
CA MET A 187 15.88 -2.04 -8.68
C MET A 187 16.92 -1.06 -9.25
N GLN A 188 17.53 -0.20 -8.43
CA GLN A 188 18.58 0.73 -8.86
C GLN A 188 19.81 -0.01 -9.39
N ILE A 189 20.27 -1.05 -8.68
CA ILE A 189 21.41 -1.87 -9.10
C ILE A 189 21.06 -2.63 -10.40
N THR A 190 19.87 -3.20 -10.50
CA THR A 190 19.36 -3.86 -11.71
C THR A 190 19.27 -2.88 -12.88
N THR A 191 18.88 -1.64 -12.63
CA THR A 191 18.82 -0.60 -13.69
C THR A 191 20.20 -0.31 -14.25
N VAL A 192 21.23 -0.24 -13.42
CA VAL A 192 22.62 -0.09 -13.90
C VAL A 192 22.98 -1.26 -14.81
N MET A 193 22.70 -2.50 -14.42
CA MET A 193 22.94 -3.69 -15.23
C MET A 193 22.22 -3.61 -16.60
N VAL A 194 20.92 -3.28 -16.58
CA VAL A 194 20.09 -3.18 -17.78
C VAL A 194 20.61 -2.08 -18.72
N VAL A 195 20.99 -0.91 -18.19
CA VAL A 195 21.56 0.18 -19.00
C VAL A 195 22.88 -0.24 -19.64
N VAL A 196 23.75 -0.92 -18.88
CA VAL A 196 25.01 -1.44 -19.45
C VAL A 196 24.73 -2.42 -20.59
N LEU A 197 23.79 -3.35 -20.43
CA LEU A 197 23.39 -4.28 -21.49
C LEU A 197 22.81 -3.55 -22.71
N LEU A 198 21.92 -2.58 -22.51
CA LEU A 198 21.30 -1.81 -23.60
C LEU A 198 22.31 -0.96 -24.39
N VAL A 199 23.45 -0.63 -23.79
CA VAL A 199 24.55 0.08 -24.49
C VAL A 199 25.54 -0.90 -25.10
N TRP A 200 25.95 -1.94 -24.38
CA TRP A 200 27.00 -2.85 -24.81
C TRP A 200 26.54 -3.83 -25.92
N CYS A 201 25.27 -4.26 -25.90
CA CYS A 201 24.74 -5.14 -26.95
C CYS A 201 24.73 -4.46 -28.32
N PRO A 202 24.17 -3.25 -28.53
CA PRO A 202 24.29 -2.55 -29.83
C PRO A 202 25.73 -2.27 -30.25
N LEU A 203 26.59 -1.91 -29.30
CA LEU A 203 28.02 -1.71 -29.58
C LEU A 203 28.67 -3.00 -30.09
N THR A 204 28.33 -4.16 -29.49
CA THR A 204 28.80 -5.46 -29.92
C THR A 204 28.37 -5.78 -31.35
N LEU A 205 27.08 -5.53 -31.67
CA LEU A 205 26.55 -5.74 -33.02
C LEU A 205 27.21 -4.83 -34.04
N PHE A 206 27.44 -3.56 -33.69
CA PHE A 206 28.15 -2.62 -34.54
C PHE A 206 29.60 -3.06 -34.83
N LEU A 207 30.33 -3.50 -33.78
CA LEU A 207 31.72 -3.96 -33.93
C LEU A 207 31.85 -5.26 -34.73
N ARG A 208 30.87 -6.15 -34.66
CA ARG A 208 30.87 -7.41 -35.43
C ARG A 208 30.42 -7.24 -36.89
N GLY A 209 29.79 -6.11 -37.21
CA GLY A 209 29.34 -5.80 -38.59
C GLY A 209 28.22 -6.70 -39.13
N SER A 210 27.59 -7.51 -38.28
CA SER A 210 26.49 -8.40 -38.67
C SER A 210 25.38 -8.38 -37.59
N ALA A 211 24.19 -8.00 -37.99
CA ALA A 211 22.99 -8.04 -37.17
C ALA A 211 21.95 -8.93 -37.85
N ASN A 212 22.00 -10.23 -37.59
CA ASN A 212 20.92 -11.12 -38.01
C ASN A 212 19.76 -10.94 -37.05
N LEU A 213 18.78 -10.12 -37.43
CA LEU A 213 17.54 -9.98 -36.69
C LEU A 213 16.83 -11.33 -36.58
N PRO A 214 16.20 -11.64 -35.41
CA PRO A 214 15.36 -12.81 -35.32
C PRO A 214 14.28 -12.78 -36.41
N PRO A 215 13.91 -13.93 -36.99
CA PRO A 215 12.87 -13.98 -38.02
C PRO A 215 11.56 -13.43 -37.48
N LEU A 216 10.84 -12.65 -38.28
CA LEU A 216 9.56 -12.08 -37.88
C LEU A 216 8.59 -13.19 -37.47
N PRO A 217 7.68 -12.97 -36.49
CA PRO A 217 6.80 -14.00 -35.97
C PRO A 217 5.60 -14.29 -36.89
N THR A 218 5.92 -14.66 -38.15
CA THR A 218 4.91 -15.18 -39.08
C THR A 218 4.61 -16.65 -38.75
N PRO A 219 3.41 -17.16 -39.05
CA PRO A 219 3.08 -18.56 -38.81
C PRO A 219 4.09 -19.56 -39.37
N SER A 220 4.76 -19.22 -40.45
CA SER A 220 5.80 -20.04 -41.07
C SER A 220 7.14 -20.02 -40.35
N ASN A 221 7.44 -18.95 -39.62
CA ASN A 221 8.70 -18.77 -38.88
C ASN A 221 8.60 -19.21 -37.40
N LEU A 222 7.37 -19.42 -36.91
CA LEU A 222 7.14 -19.92 -35.59
C LEU A 222 7.29 -21.45 -35.57
N ALA A 223 8.46 -21.90 -35.12
CA ALA A 223 8.79 -23.32 -35.06
C ALA A 223 8.33 -23.88 -33.66
N ILE A 224 7.02 -24.06 -33.51
CA ILE A 224 6.47 -24.61 -32.28
C ILE A 224 6.89 -26.07 -32.15
N SER A 225 7.54 -26.43 -31.03
CA SER A 225 7.97 -27.80 -30.77
C SER A 225 6.77 -28.74 -30.57
N LYS A 226 6.95 -30.05 -30.85
CA LYS A 226 5.86 -31.02 -30.61
C LYS A 226 5.37 -31.02 -29.18
N GLU A 227 6.27 -30.90 -28.21
CA GLU A 227 5.94 -30.80 -26.78
C GLU A 227 5.10 -29.55 -26.50
N SER A 228 5.41 -28.43 -27.17
CA SER A 228 4.68 -27.16 -26.99
C SER A 228 3.32 -27.12 -27.68
N TRP A 229 3.02 -28.05 -28.62
CA TRP A 229 1.67 -28.24 -29.12
C TRP A 229 0.78 -29.01 -28.16
N GLY A 230 1.34 -29.81 -27.26
CA GLY A 230 0.62 -30.58 -26.27
C GLY A 230 -0.44 -31.51 -26.88
N TRP A 231 -1.68 -31.40 -26.44
CA TRP A 231 -2.79 -32.22 -26.97
C TRP A 231 -3.27 -31.77 -28.37
N LEU A 232 -2.81 -30.63 -28.88
CA LEU A 232 -3.13 -30.18 -30.23
C LEU A 232 -2.22 -30.77 -31.29
N ASP A 233 -1.10 -31.42 -30.91
CA ASP A 233 -0.18 -32.03 -31.88
C ASP A 233 -0.89 -33.01 -32.80
N GLY A 234 -0.60 -32.94 -34.08
CA GLY A 234 -1.23 -33.76 -35.13
C GLY A 234 -2.68 -33.42 -35.47
N THR A 235 -3.30 -32.41 -34.85
CA THR A 235 -4.64 -31.94 -35.23
C THR A 235 -4.58 -30.90 -36.36
N PHE A 236 -5.72 -30.71 -37.08
CA PHE A 236 -5.81 -29.68 -38.12
C PHE A 236 -5.60 -28.26 -37.57
N LEU A 237 -5.76 -28.03 -36.28
CA LEU A 237 -5.60 -26.73 -35.64
C LEU A 237 -4.17 -26.20 -35.75
N THR A 238 -3.16 -27.09 -35.83
CA THR A 238 -1.77 -26.69 -36.00
C THR A 238 -1.46 -26.01 -37.34
N GLN A 239 -2.36 -26.16 -38.31
CA GLN A 239 -2.24 -25.53 -39.64
C GLN A 239 -2.92 -24.16 -39.72
N ILE A 240 -3.72 -23.80 -38.72
CA ILE A 240 -4.45 -22.54 -38.71
C ILE A 240 -3.54 -21.42 -38.22
N SER A 241 -3.17 -20.48 -39.07
CA SER A 241 -2.26 -19.36 -38.77
C SER A 241 -2.61 -18.58 -37.51
N PHE A 242 -3.90 -18.35 -37.27
CA PHE A 242 -4.36 -17.65 -36.06
C PHE A 242 -4.08 -18.46 -34.80
N VAL A 243 -4.28 -19.78 -34.81
CA VAL A 243 -4.01 -20.67 -33.68
C VAL A 243 -2.51 -20.70 -33.38
N VAL A 244 -1.66 -20.79 -34.42
CA VAL A 244 -0.19 -20.74 -34.27
C VAL A 244 0.23 -19.46 -33.53
N ILE A 245 -0.31 -18.30 -33.90
CA ILE A 245 0.00 -17.02 -33.25
C ILE A 245 -0.49 -17.00 -31.78
N ILE A 246 -1.72 -17.46 -31.52
CA ILE A 246 -2.25 -17.49 -30.14
C ILE A 246 -1.46 -18.45 -29.26
N VAL A 247 -1.06 -19.61 -29.76
CA VAL A 247 -0.22 -20.58 -29.03
C VAL A 247 1.15 -19.95 -28.74
N ALA A 248 1.78 -19.32 -29.72
CA ALA A 248 3.05 -18.66 -29.52
C ALA A 248 2.97 -17.51 -28.50
N LEU A 249 1.86 -16.72 -28.53
CA LEU A 249 1.59 -15.69 -27.54
C LEU A 249 1.44 -16.32 -26.15
N GLY A 250 0.76 -17.47 -26.06
CA GLY A 250 0.55 -18.22 -24.82
C GLY A 250 1.84 -18.70 -24.17
N HIS A 251 2.80 -19.20 -24.96
CA HIS A 251 4.11 -19.58 -24.46
C HIS A 251 4.95 -18.39 -23.98
N SER A 252 4.71 -17.19 -24.51
CA SER A 252 5.42 -15.98 -24.14
C SER A 252 4.75 -15.20 -23.01
N LEU A 253 3.48 -15.48 -22.67
CA LEU A 253 2.69 -14.69 -21.69
C LEU A 253 3.27 -14.78 -20.27
N LEU A 254 4.05 -15.82 -19.99
CA LEU A 254 4.80 -15.96 -18.74
C LEU A 254 5.70 -14.75 -18.44
N ALA A 255 6.14 -14.02 -19.48
CA ALA A 255 6.88 -12.77 -19.33
C ALA A 255 6.17 -11.72 -18.48
N MET A 256 4.83 -11.76 -18.38
CA MET A 256 4.03 -10.84 -17.59
C MET A 256 3.76 -11.34 -16.14
N SER A 257 4.37 -12.44 -15.74
CA SER A 257 4.25 -12.93 -14.36
C SER A 257 4.65 -11.84 -13.36
N GLY A 258 3.99 -11.81 -12.20
CA GLY A 258 4.18 -10.79 -11.17
C GLY A 258 3.43 -9.47 -11.42
N PHE A 259 2.70 -9.33 -12.52
CA PHE A 259 1.95 -8.11 -12.83
C PHE A 259 0.78 -7.88 -11.85
N GLU A 260 0.23 -8.92 -11.23
CA GLU A 260 -0.83 -8.84 -10.23
C GLU A 260 -0.38 -8.08 -8.96
N THR A 261 0.92 -8.04 -8.68
CA THR A 261 1.52 -7.26 -7.58
C THR A 261 1.18 -5.77 -7.70
N LEU A 262 0.91 -5.27 -8.91
CA LEU A 262 0.46 -3.89 -9.14
C LEU A 262 -0.85 -3.57 -8.40
N ALA A 263 -1.79 -4.51 -8.32
CA ALA A 263 -3.03 -4.32 -7.57
C ALA A 263 -2.81 -4.44 -6.05
N GLN A 264 -1.83 -5.22 -5.62
CA GLN A 264 -1.51 -5.37 -4.20
C GLN A 264 -0.87 -4.11 -3.64
N VAL A 265 0.11 -3.53 -4.35
CA VAL A 265 0.77 -2.29 -3.92
C VAL A 265 -0.15 -1.06 -3.97
N TYR A 266 -1.29 -1.12 -4.67
CA TYR A 266 -2.25 -0.02 -4.71
C TYR A 266 -2.76 0.37 -3.32
N ARG A 267 -2.96 -0.60 -2.44
CA ARG A 267 -3.33 -0.36 -1.04
C ARG A 267 -2.31 0.57 -0.34
N GLU A 268 -1.04 0.35 -0.58
CA GLU A 268 0.07 1.04 0.08
C GLU A 268 0.49 2.35 -0.62
N LEU A 269 -0.09 2.68 -1.77
CA LEU A 269 0.26 3.91 -2.49
C LEU A 269 -0.22 5.16 -1.75
N ALA A 270 0.70 6.15 -1.62
CA ALA A 270 0.37 7.48 -1.10
C ALA A 270 -0.55 8.26 -2.04
N TYR A 271 -1.28 9.23 -1.48
CA TYR A 271 -2.11 10.16 -2.25
C TYR A 271 -1.28 10.99 -3.25
N PRO A 272 -1.77 11.26 -4.47
CA PRO A 272 -3.02 10.80 -5.09
C PRO A 272 -2.87 9.39 -5.69
N LYS A 273 -3.60 8.42 -5.12
CA LYS A 273 -3.40 6.98 -5.36
C LYS A 273 -3.47 6.57 -6.83
N LEU A 274 -4.55 6.94 -7.52
CA LEU A 274 -4.76 6.50 -8.90
C LEU A 274 -3.74 7.11 -9.87
N LYS A 275 -3.35 8.38 -9.64
CA LYS A 275 -2.28 9.04 -10.40
C LYS A 275 -0.93 8.33 -10.18
N ASN A 276 -0.62 8.02 -8.90
CA ASN A 276 0.61 7.31 -8.55
C ASN A 276 0.61 5.88 -9.10
N LEU A 277 -0.53 5.17 -9.09
CA LEU A 277 -0.66 3.86 -9.71
C LEU A 277 -0.41 3.91 -11.22
N ARG A 278 -0.93 4.94 -11.91
CA ARG A 278 -0.68 5.14 -13.35
C ARG A 278 0.80 5.32 -13.63
N VAL A 279 1.50 6.14 -12.85
CA VAL A 279 2.94 6.36 -12.99
C VAL A 279 3.72 5.08 -12.68
N THR A 280 3.39 4.39 -11.57
CA THR A 280 3.97 3.09 -11.21
C THR A 280 3.84 2.09 -12.36
N GLY A 281 2.63 1.90 -12.88
CA GLY A 281 2.39 0.95 -13.97
C GLY A 281 3.11 1.34 -15.27
N ASN A 282 3.22 2.65 -15.60
CA ASN A 282 4.00 3.08 -16.77
C ASN A 282 5.49 2.77 -16.60
N VAL A 283 6.06 3.07 -15.43
CA VAL A 283 7.47 2.77 -15.12
C VAL A 283 7.72 1.27 -15.25
N VAL A 284 6.85 0.45 -14.66
CA VAL A 284 6.97 -1.02 -14.69
C VAL A 284 6.91 -1.55 -16.13
N CYS A 285 5.86 -1.19 -16.89
CA CYS A 285 5.71 -1.67 -18.27
C CYS A 285 6.88 -1.23 -19.16
N THR A 286 7.29 0.05 -19.10
CA THR A 286 8.42 0.55 -19.89
C THR A 286 9.71 -0.15 -19.53
N TYR A 287 9.96 -0.35 -18.23
CA TYR A 287 11.14 -1.06 -17.76
C TYR A 287 11.17 -2.50 -18.29
N CYS A 288 10.06 -3.24 -18.20
CA CYS A 288 9.99 -4.63 -18.64
C CYS A 288 10.06 -4.76 -20.18
N VAL A 289 9.53 -3.81 -20.96
CA VAL A 289 9.78 -3.77 -22.41
C VAL A 289 11.26 -3.72 -22.71
N LEU A 290 12.02 -2.91 -21.97
CA LEU A 290 13.47 -2.77 -22.18
C LEU A 290 14.24 -3.99 -21.65
N CYS A 291 14.03 -4.38 -20.40
CA CYS A 291 14.84 -5.42 -19.75
C CYS A 291 14.46 -6.86 -20.17
N THR A 292 13.19 -7.12 -20.47
CA THR A 292 12.74 -8.45 -20.89
C THR A 292 12.57 -8.52 -22.40
N GLY A 293 11.85 -7.57 -23.01
CA GLY A 293 11.56 -7.59 -24.44
C GLY A 293 12.80 -7.34 -25.30
N VAL A 294 13.47 -6.19 -25.14
CA VAL A 294 14.61 -5.79 -26.00
C VAL A 294 15.84 -6.65 -25.72
N ILE A 295 16.15 -6.97 -24.46
CA ILE A 295 17.32 -7.82 -24.14
C ILE A 295 17.15 -9.23 -24.73
N SER A 296 15.93 -9.80 -24.76
CA SER A 296 15.68 -11.09 -25.41
C SER A 296 16.01 -11.05 -26.91
N ILE A 297 15.73 -9.94 -27.59
CA ILE A 297 16.14 -9.76 -29.02
C ILE A 297 17.67 -9.77 -29.14
N PHE A 298 18.38 -9.00 -28.32
CA PHE A 298 19.84 -8.98 -28.35
C PHE A 298 20.45 -10.34 -28.02
N ALA A 299 19.83 -11.12 -27.13
CA ALA A 299 20.33 -12.46 -26.80
C ALA A 299 20.37 -13.36 -28.04
N ILE A 300 19.31 -13.37 -28.87
CA ILE A 300 19.28 -14.17 -30.10
C ILE A 300 20.22 -13.62 -31.16
N MET A 301 20.38 -12.29 -31.25
CA MET A 301 21.27 -11.67 -32.23
C MET A 301 22.76 -11.90 -31.93
N ILE A 302 23.14 -12.02 -30.66
CA ILE A 302 24.55 -12.04 -30.21
C ILE A 302 25.05 -13.45 -29.94
N ILE A 303 24.22 -14.32 -29.34
CA ILE A 303 24.61 -15.70 -29.03
C ILE A 303 24.56 -16.53 -30.31
N PRO A 304 25.67 -17.21 -30.70
CA PRO A 304 25.66 -18.05 -31.89
C PRO A 304 24.65 -19.19 -31.79
N ASP A 305 23.97 -19.49 -32.92
CA ASP A 305 22.95 -20.54 -33.01
C ASP A 305 23.44 -21.93 -32.54
N ALA A 306 24.70 -22.27 -32.83
CA ALA A 306 25.29 -23.56 -32.49
C ALA A 306 25.45 -23.80 -31.00
N THR A 307 25.56 -22.73 -30.19
CA THR A 307 25.79 -22.81 -28.74
C THR A 307 24.62 -22.34 -27.91
N ARG A 308 23.64 -21.69 -28.53
CA ARG A 308 22.53 -21.02 -27.83
C ARG A 308 21.66 -21.97 -26.99
N SER A 309 21.44 -23.19 -27.48
CA SER A 309 20.67 -24.21 -26.72
C SER A 309 21.30 -24.55 -25.36
N GLN A 310 22.62 -24.35 -25.23
CA GLN A 310 23.32 -24.58 -23.94
C GLN A 310 23.02 -23.50 -22.90
N PHE A 311 22.42 -22.36 -23.30
CA PHE A 311 22.13 -21.21 -22.46
C PHE A 311 20.63 -20.99 -22.22
N PHE A 312 19.75 -21.94 -22.57
CA PHE A 312 18.30 -21.74 -22.38
C PHE A 312 17.92 -21.51 -20.90
N ASP A 313 18.66 -22.06 -19.97
CA ASP A 313 18.50 -21.86 -18.52
C ASP A 313 19.35 -20.71 -17.96
N ASN A 314 20.23 -20.09 -18.79
CA ASN A 314 21.14 -19.00 -18.43
C ASN A 314 21.35 -18.02 -19.59
N MET A 315 20.24 -17.55 -20.20
CA MET A 315 20.29 -16.76 -21.45
C MET A 315 21.07 -15.45 -21.29
N ILE A 316 20.92 -14.72 -20.18
CA ILE A 316 21.63 -13.46 -19.95
C ILE A 316 23.12 -13.71 -19.69
N GLY A 317 23.48 -14.77 -18.98
CA GLY A 317 24.88 -15.16 -18.82
C GLY A 317 25.52 -15.48 -20.16
N GLY A 318 24.86 -16.29 -21.00
CA GLY A 318 25.29 -16.56 -22.36
C GLY A 318 25.45 -15.30 -23.22
N LEU A 319 24.51 -14.35 -23.12
CA LEU A 319 24.58 -13.04 -23.78
C LEU A 319 25.85 -12.28 -23.35
N VAL A 320 26.12 -12.16 -22.07
CA VAL A 320 27.24 -11.41 -21.51
C VAL A 320 28.58 -12.01 -21.96
N MET A 321 28.71 -13.32 -21.90
CA MET A 321 29.95 -14.00 -22.32
C MET A 321 30.20 -13.91 -23.84
N ASN A 322 29.16 -13.64 -24.64
CA ASN A 322 29.25 -13.42 -26.06
C ASN A 322 29.33 -11.93 -26.48
N LEU A 323 29.47 -10.97 -25.54
CA LEU A 323 29.70 -9.56 -25.87
C LEU A 323 31.10 -9.34 -26.48
N ALA A 324 31.27 -8.24 -27.21
CA ALA A 324 32.58 -7.84 -27.74
C ALA A 324 33.42 -7.20 -26.61
N GLY A 325 34.65 -7.68 -26.41
CA GLY A 325 35.55 -7.15 -25.39
C GLY A 325 36.49 -8.21 -24.81
N PRO A 326 37.44 -7.81 -23.92
CA PRO A 326 38.37 -8.74 -23.32
C PRO A 326 37.68 -9.67 -22.32
N GLU A 327 38.11 -10.94 -22.24
CA GLU A 327 37.53 -11.97 -21.38
C GLU A 327 37.41 -11.55 -19.90
N PRO A 328 38.42 -10.90 -19.26
CA PRO A 328 38.28 -10.51 -17.86
C PRO A 328 37.17 -9.49 -17.61
N LEU A 329 36.91 -8.58 -18.57
CA LEU A 329 35.83 -7.60 -18.47
C LEU A 329 34.45 -8.29 -18.57
N LYS A 330 34.30 -9.24 -19.51
CA LYS A 330 33.07 -10.03 -19.67
C LYS A 330 32.79 -10.87 -18.43
N LEU A 331 33.81 -11.57 -17.90
CA LEU A 331 33.66 -12.36 -16.66
C LEU A 331 33.31 -11.48 -15.45
N GLY A 332 33.98 -10.32 -15.32
CA GLY A 332 33.65 -9.37 -14.24
C GLY A 332 32.22 -8.86 -14.32
N PHE A 333 31.74 -8.56 -15.53
CA PHE A 333 30.36 -8.14 -15.73
C PHE A 333 29.37 -9.32 -15.55
N HIS A 334 29.73 -10.55 -15.94
CA HIS A 334 28.94 -11.74 -15.72
C HIS A 334 28.74 -12.01 -14.22
N ILE A 335 29.78 -11.87 -13.41
CA ILE A 335 29.69 -11.96 -11.94
C ILE A 335 28.68 -10.92 -11.42
N PHE A 336 28.75 -9.68 -11.90
CA PHE A 336 27.81 -8.63 -11.52
C PHE A 336 26.35 -9.00 -11.91
N VAL A 337 26.13 -9.48 -13.13
CA VAL A 337 24.82 -9.92 -13.64
C VAL A 337 24.23 -11.06 -12.81
N VAL A 338 25.06 -12.03 -12.42
CA VAL A 338 24.61 -13.15 -11.57
C VAL A 338 24.25 -12.68 -10.18
N ILE A 339 25.07 -11.79 -9.56
CA ILE A 339 24.75 -11.21 -8.24
C ILE A 339 23.42 -10.46 -8.29
N VAL A 340 23.20 -9.62 -9.30
CA VAL A 340 21.93 -8.89 -9.49
C VAL A 340 20.78 -9.87 -9.70
N GLY A 341 21.01 -10.92 -10.51
CA GLY A 341 20.03 -11.98 -10.75
C GLY A 341 19.61 -12.69 -9.47
N VAL A 342 20.56 -13.08 -8.65
CA VAL A 342 20.27 -13.72 -7.34
C VAL A 342 19.46 -12.78 -6.44
N LEU A 343 19.78 -11.49 -6.41
CA LEU A 343 19.05 -10.53 -5.58
C LEU A 343 17.61 -10.34 -6.04
N ILE A 344 17.36 -10.17 -7.34
CA ILE A 344 16.01 -9.92 -7.86
C ILE A 344 15.15 -11.20 -7.82
N LEU A 345 15.73 -12.35 -8.19
CA LEU A 345 15.04 -13.64 -8.18
C LEU A 345 14.73 -14.10 -6.74
N ALA A 346 15.62 -13.87 -5.79
CA ALA A 346 15.34 -14.08 -4.37
C ALA A 346 14.25 -13.13 -3.86
N GLY A 347 14.22 -11.88 -4.34
CA GLY A 347 13.15 -10.93 -4.07
C GLY A 347 11.77 -11.46 -4.52
N ALA A 348 11.68 -12.11 -5.68
CA ALA A 348 10.45 -12.73 -6.19
C ALA A 348 9.91 -13.84 -5.26
N VAL A 349 10.79 -14.64 -4.63
CA VAL A 349 10.38 -15.63 -3.60
C VAL A 349 9.68 -14.94 -2.43
N ASN A 350 10.28 -13.87 -1.93
CA ASN A 350 9.69 -13.11 -0.83
C ASN A 350 8.33 -12.50 -1.22
N THR A 351 8.25 -11.90 -2.40
CA THR A 351 7.01 -11.31 -2.93
C THR A 351 5.92 -12.37 -3.10
N SER A 352 6.24 -13.58 -3.55
CA SER A 352 5.27 -14.68 -3.68
C SER A 352 4.70 -15.12 -2.33
N LEU A 353 5.54 -15.23 -1.27
CA LEU A 353 5.10 -15.60 0.08
C LEU A 353 4.22 -14.50 0.71
N ILE A 354 4.58 -13.23 0.54
CA ILE A 354 3.78 -12.09 1.03
C ILE A 354 2.45 -12.03 0.26
N GLY A 355 2.50 -12.14 -1.06
CA GLY A 355 1.33 -12.09 -1.93
C GLY A 355 0.29 -13.14 -1.60
N VAL A 356 0.71 -14.41 -1.53
CA VAL A 356 -0.21 -15.50 -1.19
C VAL A 356 -0.74 -15.41 0.23
N ASN A 357 0.08 -14.96 1.18
CA ASN A 357 -0.37 -14.73 2.56
C ASN A 357 -1.47 -13.67 2.61
N GLY A 358 -1.32 -12.57 1.89
CA GLY A 358 -2.34 -11.52 1.77
C GLY A 358 -3.64 -12.01 1.15
N VAL A 359 -3.55 -12.78 0.05
CA VAL A 359 -4.72 -13.32 -0.65
C VAL A 359 -5.46 -14.35 0.21
N LEU A 360 -4.76 -15.34 0.77
CA LEU A 360 -5.39 -16.39 1.58
C LEU A 360 -5.93 -15.85 2.92
N ASN A 361 -5.28 -14.85 3.51
CA ASN A 361 -5.83 -14.17 4.68
C ASN A 361 -7.18 -13.52 4.35
N ARG A 362 -7.29 -12.86 3.18
CA ARG A 362 -8.57 -12.27 2.73
C ARG A 362 -9.66 -13.32 2.48
N VAL A 363 -9.31 -14.43 1.85
CA VAL A 363 -10.24 -15.57 1.64
C VAL A 363 -10.72 -16.16 2.98
N ALA A 364 -9.85 -16.19 3.97
CA ALA A 364 -10.20 -16.63 5.33
C ALA A 364 -11.04 -15.59 6.09
N GLU A 365 -10.82 -14.28 5.86
CA GLU A 365 -11.68 -13.20 6.37
C GLU A 365 -13.11 -13.33 5.89
N ASP A 366 -13.31 -13.71 4.63
CA ASP A 366 -14.62 -13.95 4.05
C ASP A 366 -15.26 -15.30 4.49
N GLY A 367 -14.58 -16.07 5.36
CA GLY A 367 -15.07 -17.34 5.92
C GLY A 367 -14.97 -18.52 4.96
N VAL A 368 -14.32 -18.37 3.79
CA VAL A 368 -14.12 -19.41 2.79
C VAL A 368 -12.99 -20.37 3.17
N LEU A 369 -12.00 -19.89 3.91
CA LEU A 369 -10.92 -20.70 4.46
C LEU A 369 -11.09 -20.83 5.98
N LEU A 370 -10.65 -21.95 6.57
CA LEU A 370 -10.77 -22.21 8.02
C LEU A 370 -10.06 -21.11 8.83
N ASP A 371 -10.70 -20.65 9.91
CA ASP A 371 -10.12 -19.69 10.87
C ASP A 371 -8.80 -20.18 11.48
N TRP A 372 -8.59 -21.51 11.46
CA TRP A 372 -7.33 -22.12 11.85
C TRP A 372 -6.12 -21.51 11.11
N PHE A 373 -6.26 -21.19 9.84
CA PHE A 373 -5.18 -20.58 9.03
C PHE A 373 -4.87 -19.13 9.43
N ARG A 374 -5.86 -18.40 9.95
CA ARG A 374 -5.72 -16.99 10.40
C ARG A 374 -5.11 -16.86 11.79
N LYS A 375 -5.07 -17.93 12.58
CA LYS A 375 -4.59 -17.85 13.97
C LYS A 375 -3.18 -17.25 14.01
N PRO A 376 -2.98 -16.08 14.65
CA PRO A 376 -1.69 -15.42 14.67
C PRO A 376 -0.67 -16.22 15.48
N HIS A 377 0.60 -16.04 15.12
CA HIS A 377 1.72 -16.57 15.91
C HIS A 377 1.77 -15.85 17.27
N SER A 378 1.90 -16.59 18.36
CA SER A 378 1.84 -16.04 19.73
C SER A 378 2.87 -14.93 20.00
N LYS A 379 4.07 -15.01 19.40
CA LYS A 379 5.16 -14.06 19.61
C LYS A 379 5.21 -12.96 18.54
N TYR A 380 4.89 -13.27 17.27
CA TYR A 380 5.13 -12.36 16.13
C TYR A 380 3.86 -11.80 15.50
N GLY A 381 2.68 -12.31 15.86
CA GLY A 381 1.39 -11.86 15.34
C GLY A 381 1.13 -12.19 13.86
N THR A 382 2.04 -12.88 13.17
CA THR A 382 1.94 -13.23 11.75
C THR A 382 1.03 -14.44 11.52
N THR A 383 0.44 -14.56 10.33
CA THR A 383 -0.37 -15.71 9.90
C THR A 383 0.54 -16.90 9.49
N TYR A 384 1.33 -17.40 10.44
CA TYR A 384 2.41 -18.36 10.21
C TYR A 384 1.94 -19.68 9.58
N ARG A 385 0.69 -20.09 9.78
CA ARG A 385 0.16 -21.35 9.24
C ARG A 385 -0.02 -21.30 7.73
N ILE A 386 -0.45 -20.14 7.19
CA ILE A 386 -0.50 -19.91 5.75
C ILE A 386 0.93 -19.96 5.20
N LEU A 387 1.85 -19.23 5.84
CA LEU A 387 3.27 -19.21 5.43
C LEU A 387 3.90 -20.61 5.45
N ASN A 388 3.68 -21.38 6.52
CA ASN A 388 4.20 -22.77 6.62
C ASN A 388 3.67 -23.66 5.48
N THR A 389 2.36 -23.62 5.23
CA THR A 389 1.73 -24.44 4.19
C THR A 389 2.27 -24.06 2.81
N MET A 390 2.37 -22.78 2.51
CA MET A 390 2.83 -22.31 1.21
C MET A 390 4.32 -22.58 0.99
N THR A 391 5.15 -22.36 2.01
CA THR A 391 6.58 -22.70 1.93
C THR A 391 6.80 -24.21 1.74
N LEU A 392 6.02 -25.05 2.42
CA LEU A 392 6.09 -26.50 2.23
C LEU A 392 5.73 -26.88 0.78
N LEU A 393 4.68 -26.28 0.21
CA LEU A 393 4.30 -26.50 -1.19
C LEU A 393 5.39 -26.03 -2.15
N GLN A 394 6.00 -24.85 -1.92
CA GLN A 394 7.11 -24.35 -2.74
C GLN A 394 8.32 -25.28 -2.66
N ILE A 395 8.72 -25.76 -1.48
CA ILE A 395 9.84 -26.69 -1.32
C ILE A 395 9.51 -28.02 -2.01
N ALA A 396 8.29 -28.56 -1.87
CA ALA A 396 7.88 -29.77 -2.58
C ALA A 396 7.97 -29.58 -4.11
N THR A 397 7.58 -28.44 -4.63
CA THR A 397 7.68 -28.09 -6.04
C THR A 397 9.14 -28.00 -6.51
N ILE A 398 10.03 -27.39 -5.72
CA ILE A 398 11.48 -27.33 -6.00
C ILE A 398 12.07 -28.75 -6.11
N ILE A 399 11.73 -29.64 -5.17
CA ILE A 399 12.22 -31.02 -5.17
C ILE A 399 11.65 -31.79 -6.37
N ALA A 400 10.35 -31.64 -6.64
CA ALA A 400 9.68 -32.30 -7.75
C ALA A 400 10.23 -31.89 -9.12
N SER A 401 10.61 -30.62 -9.28
CA SER A 401 11.20 -30.09 -10.52
C SER A 401 12.62 -30.58 -10.79
N ARG A 402 13.30 -31.12 -9.78
CA ARG A 402 14.71 -31.54 -9.85
C ARG A 402 15.66 -30.43 -10.36
N GLY A 403 15.29 -29.17 -10.16
CA GLY A 403 16.07 -28.00 -10.61
C GLY A 403 15.89 -27.63 -12.09
N ASP A 404 14.87 -28.16 -12.74
CA ASP A 404 14.54 -27.84 -14.12
C ASP A 404 13.66 -26.58 -14.21
N VAL A 405 14.24 -25.47 -14.67
CA VAL A 405 13.57 -24.16 -14.84
C VAL A 405 12.51 -24.22 -15.95
N ILE A 406 12.73 -25.03 -16.98
CA ILE A 406 11.84 -25.12 -18.15
C ILE A 406 10.56 -25.82 -17.75
N LEU A 407 10.67 -26.93 -17.01
CA LEU A 407 9.54 -27.66 -16.44
C LEU A 407 8.70 -26.76 -15.52
N LEU A 408 9.37 -25.96 -14.68
CA LEU A 408 8.68 -25.01 -13.80
C LEU A 408 7.98 -23.91 -14.61
N GLY A 409 8.61 -23.39 -15.66
CA GLY A 409 8.02 -22.39 -16.55
C GLY A 409 6.79 -22.88 -17.33
N GLU A 410 6.81 -24.15 -17.75
CA GLU A 410 5.63 -24.78 -18.35
C GLU A 410 4.49 -24.88 -17.34
N ALA A 411 4.77 -25.41 -16.13
CA ALA A 411 3.76 -25.57 -15.09
C ALA A 411 3.16 -24.23 -14.65
N TYR A 412 3.96 -23.17 -14.62
CA TYR A 412 3.60 -21.85 -14.13
C TYR A 412 2.55 -21.12 -14.98
N ALA A 413 2.51 -21.36 -16.28
CA ALA A 413 1.65 -20.65 -17.21
C ALA A 413 0.15 -20.77 -16.91
N PHE A 414 -0.30 -21.83 -16.24
CA PHE A 414 -1.71 -22.04 -15.90
C PHE A 414 -2.23 -20.95 -14.94
N GLY A 415 -1.54 -20.73 -13.82
CA GLY A 415 -1.97 -19.80 -12.77
C GLY A 415 -2.05 -18.36 -13.26
N VAL A 416 -0.99 -17.88 -13.91
CA VAL A 416 -0.87 -16.50 -14.41
C VAL A 416 -1.99 -16.14 -15.37
N VAL A 417 -2.21 -16.96 -16.40
CA VAL A 417 -3.11 -16.61 -17.51
C VAL A 417 -4.56 -16.60 -17.05
N TRP A 418 -4.98 -17.61 -16.27
CA TRP A 418 -6.36 -17.66 -15.76
C TRP A 418 -6.66 -16.56 -14.76
N SER A 419 -5.69 -16.15 -13.94
CA SER A 419 -5.89 -15.02 -13.02
C SER A 419 -6.14 -13.71 -13.78
N PHE A 420 -5.40 -13.44 -14.86
CA PHE A 420 -5.59 -12.27 -15.71
C PHE A 420 -6.92 -12.29 -16.45
N ALA A 421 -7.27 -13.43 -17.06
CA ALA A 421 -8.51 -13.59 -17.83
C ALA A 421 -9.74 -13.40 -16.95
N LEU A 422 -9.81 -14.06 -15.79
CA LEU A 422 -10.94 -13.96 -14.87
C LEU A 422 -11.04 -12.56 -14.25
N LYS A 423 -9.92 -11.89 -13.97
CA LYS A 423 -9.93 -10.50 -13.50
C LYS A 423 -10.46 -9.55 -14.58
N ALA A 424 -10.01 -9.69 -15.82
CA ALA A 424 -10.48 -8.85 -16.94
C ALA A 424 -11.99 -9.04 -17.17
N LEU A 425 -12.47 -10.29 -17.13
CA LEU A 425 -13.90 -10.59 -17.21
C LEU A 425 -14.67 -9.98 -16.04
N GLY A 426 -14.16 -10.09 -14.83
CA GLY A 426 -14.79 -9.48 -13.65
C GLY A 426 -14.93 -7.97 -13.76
N VAL A 427 -13.88 -7.28 -14.23
CA VAL A 427 -13.93 -5.84 -14.48
C VAL A 427 -14.92 -5.50 -15.59
N LEU A 428 -14.97 -6.31 -16.66
CA LEU A 428 -15.94 -6.12 -17.76
C LEU A 428 -17.40 -6.22 -17.27
N VAL A 429 -17.71 -7.19 -16.43
CA VAL A 429 -19.05 -7.36 -15.84
C VAL A 429 -19.38 -6.20 -14.88
N LEU A 430 -18.43 -5.82 -14.01
CA LEU A 430 -18.65 -4.71 -13.07
C LEU A 430 -18.88 -3.38 -13.74
N ARG A 431 -18.35 -3.16 -14.94
CA ARG A 431 -18.53 -1.93 -15.69
C ARG A 431 -19.99 -1.63 -16.02
N TYR A 432 -20.81 -2.69 -16.19
CA TYR A 432 -22.25 -2.54 -16.44
C TYR A 432 -23.07 -2.36 -15.15
N HIS A 433 -22.50 -2.72 -13.97
CA HIS A 433 -23.18 -2.60 -12.69
C HIS A 433 -22.79 -1.35 -11.90
N ARG A 434 -21.58 -0.79 -12.14
CA ARG A 434 -21.05 0.38 -11.42
C ARG A 434 -20.73 1.48 -12.41
N HIS A 435 -21.35 2.64 -12.26
CA HIS A 435 -21.19 3.77 -13.20
C HIS A 435 -20.20 4.83 -12.72
N ASP A 436 -19.93 4.91 -11.41
CA ASP A 436 -19.07 5.93 -10.76
C ASP A 436 -17.62 5.50 -10.69
N GLN A 437 -16.98 5.28 -11.84
CA GLN A 437 -15.57 4.88 -11.89
C GLN A 437 -14.71 6.09 -12.24
N GLU A 438 -13.64 6.31 -11.44
CA GLU A 438 -12.68 7.38 -11.67
C GLU A 438 -11.80 7.14 -12.91
N TYR A 439 -11.61 5.87 -13.30
CA TYR A 439 -10.84 5.47 -14.48
C TYR A 439 -11.55 4.36 -15.26
N LYS A 440 -11.52 4.46 -16.58
CA LYS A 440 -12.05 3.47 -17.53
C LYS A 440 -10.98 3.11 -18.55
N VAL A 441 -10.91 1.82 -18.93
CA VAL A 441 -10.05 1.37 -20.05
C VAL A 441 -10.42 2.14 -21.31
N PRO A 442 -9.44 2.64 -22.10
CA PRO A 442 -9.70 3.38 -23.34
C PRO A 442 -10.47 2.58 -24.40
N PHE A 443 -10.89 3.26 -25.45
CA PHE A 443 -11.66 2.73 -26.58
C PHE A 443 -13.05 2.23 -26.19
N ASN A 444 -13.91 3.20 -25.81
CA ASN A 444 -15.31 2.97 -25.48
C ASN A 444 -16.17 3.65 -26.54
N PHE A 445 -17.15 2.92 -27.08
CA PHE A 445 -18.15 3.46 -27.98
C PHE A 445 -19.49 3.65 -27.26
N LYS A 446 -20.13 4.79 -27.46
CA LYS A 446 -21.46 5.06 -26.91
C LYS A 446 -22.48 4.90 -28.03
N ILE A 447 -23.46 4.01 -27.83
CA ILE A 447 -24.62 3.85 -28.69
C ILE A 447 -25.84 4.17 -27.84
N GLY A 448 -26.41 5.36 -28.04
CA GLY A 448 -27.49 5.86 -27.18
C GLY A 448 -27.00 6.00 -25.73
N ASN A 449 -27.72 5.36 -24.81
CA ASN A 449 -27.39 5.35 -23.37
C ASN A 449 -26.45 4.21 -22.95
N ILE A 450 -26.06 3.32 -23.87
CA ILE A 450 -25.23 2.16 -23.58
C ILE A 450 -23.78 2.46 -23.99
N GLU A 451 -22.84 2.31 -23.06
CA GLU A 451 -21.40 2.40 -23.32
C GLU A 451 -20.86 0.99 -23.58
N ILE A 452 -20.35 0.74 -24.79
CA ILE A 452 -19.72 -0.53 -25.17
C ILE A 452 -18.22 -0.43 -24.94
N PRO A 453 -17.64 -1.18 -23.99
CA PRO A 453 -16.22 -1.13 -23.66
C PRO A 453 -15.40 -2.02 -24.61
N VAL A 454 -15.23 -1.59 -25.87
CA VAL A 454 -14.55 -2.40 -26.90
C VAL A 454 -13.11 -2.69 -26.52
N GLY A 455 -12.36 -1.71 -25.98
CA GLY A 455 -10.99 -1.93 -25.55
C GLY A 455 -10.86 -2.98 -24.45
N LEU A 456 -11.70 -2.88 -23.42
CA LEU A 456 -11.73 -3.87 -22.32
C LEU A 456 -12.19 -5.25 -22.84
N GLY A 457 -13.20 -5.29 -23.71
CA GLY A 457 -13.68 -6.52 -24.34
C GLY A 457 -12.60 -7.21 -25.17
N ALA A 458 -11.84 -6.46 -25.98
CA ALA A 458 -10.75 -6.99 -26.78
C ALA A 458 -9.61 -7.58 -25.91
N ILE A 459 -9.21 -6.88 -24.86
CA ILE A 459 -8.20 -7.39 -23.90
C ILE A 459 -8.69 -8.68 -23.25
N THR A 460 -9.95 -8.70 -22.79
CA THR A 460 -10.56 -9.88 -22.16
C THR A 460 -10.59 -11.05 -23.15
N LEU A 461 -10.98 -10.81 -24.41
CA LEU A 461 -11.03 -11.84 -25.44
C LEU A 461 -9.64 -12.45 -25.72
N VAL A 462 -8.61 -11.61 -25.89
CA VAL A 462 -7.22 -12.08 -26.09
C VAL A 462 -6.75 -12.92 -24.92
N LEU A 463 -6.97 -12.47 -23.69
CA LEU A 463 -6.59 -13.23 -22.49
C LEU A 463 -7.31 -14.58 -22.39
N PHE A 464 -8.59 -14.65 -22.73
CA PHE A 464 -9.35 -15.92 -22.75
C PHE A 464 -8.88 -16.83 -23.87
N LEU A 465 -8.64 -16.32 -25.07
CA LEU A 465 -8.11 -17.13 -26.18
C LEU A 465 -6.77 -17.75 -25.79
N VAL A 466 -5.88 -16.98 -25.20
CA VAL A 466 -4.59 -17.48 -24.70
C VAL A 466 -4.77 -18.48 -23.54
N ALA A 467 -5.69 -18.23 -22.61
CA ALA A 467 -5.97 -19.16 -21.50
C ALA A 467 -6.47 -20.51 -22.01
N ILE A 468 -7.38 -20.50 -22.99
CA ILE A 468 -7.91 -21.72 -23.63
C ILE A 468 -6.81 -22.42 -24.42
N ALA A 469 -6.00 -21.69 -25.20
CA ALA A 469 -4.90 -22.28 -25.94
C ALA A 469 -3.91 -22.99 -24.98
N ASN A 470 -3.50 -22.31 -23.90
CA ASN A 470 -2.61 -22.88 -22.89
C ASN A 470 -3.18 -24.10 -22.19
N LEU A 471 -4.52 -24.19 -22.02
CA LEU A 471 -5.18 -25.36 -21.45
C LEU A 471 -4.92 -26.62 -22.29
N PHE A 472 -4.84 -26.49 -23.62
CA PHE A 472 -4.63 -27.62 -24.53
C PHE A 472 -3.16 -27.82 -24.91
N THR A 473 -2.34 -26.79 -24.91
CA THR A 473 -0.95 -26.87 -25.36
C THR A 473 0.02 -27.17 -24.23
N LYS A 474 -0.27 -26.71 -23.01
CA LYS A 474 0.61 -26.93 -21.84
C LYS A 474 0.09 -28.07 -20.97
N GLN A 475 0.35 -29.31 -21.40
CA GLN A 475 -0.17 -30.52 -20.71
C GLN A 475 0.20 -30.56 -19.25
N ILE A 476 1.48 -30.34 -18.91
CA ILE A 476 1.98 -30.35 -17.53
C ILE A 476 1.27 -29.29 -16.69
N ALA A 477 1.22 -28.05 -17.19
CA ALA A 477 0.54 -26.93 -16.50
C ALA A 477 -0.94 -27.25 -16.26
N THR A 478 -1.61 -27.84 -17.23
CA THR A 478 -3.04 -28.15 -17.15
C THR A 478 -3.29 -29.27 -16.15
N ILE A 479 -2.56 -30.37 -16.22
CA ILE A 479 -2.74 -31.50 -15.30
C ILE A 479 -2.48 -31.05 -13.85
N TYR A 480 -1.35 -30.43 -13.57
CA TYR A 480 -1.01 -29.98 -12.21
C TYR A 480 -1.89 -28.82 -11.77
N GLY A 481 -2.12 -27.82 -12.63
CA GLY A 481 -2.93 -26.65 -12.31
C GLY A 481 -4.39 -26.97 -12.05
N VAL A 482 -5.01 -27.81 -12.89
CA VAL A 482 -6.40 -28.27 -12.69
C VAL A 482 -6.51 -29.15 -11.45
N SER A 483 -5.60 -30.12 -11.28
CA SER A 483 -5.60 -31.00 -10.09
C SER A 483 -5.46 -30.20 -8.80
N PHE A 484 -4.51 -29.27 -8.75
CA PHE A 484 -4.31 -28.40 -7.59
C PHE A 484 -5.52 -27.48 -7.35
N THR A 485 -6.10 -26.93 -8.42
CA THR A 485 -7.31 -26.10 -8.35
C THR A 485 -8.49 -26.90 -7.77
N ILE A 486 -8.69 -28.14 -8.19
CA ILE A 486 -9.75 -29.03 -7.67
C ILE A 486 -9.53 -29.29 -6.17
N VAL A 487 -8.29 -29.59 -5.76
CA VAL A 487 -7.95 -29.84 -4.35
C VAL A 487 -8.23 -28.60 -3.51
N LEU A 488 -7.74 -27.42 -3.93
CA LEU A 488 -7.98 -26.17 -3.19
C LEU A 488 -9.47 -25.78 -3.18
N TYR A 489 -10.15 -25.93 -4.29
CA TYR A 489 -11.57 -25.65 -4.38
C TYR A 489 -12.38 -26.53 -3.43
N THR A 490 -12.06 -27.84 -3.38
CA THR A 490 -12.69 -28.78 -2.45
C THR A 490 -12.39 -28.39 -0.99
N LEU A 491 -11.15 -27.99 -0.70
CA LEU A 491 -10.74 -27.49 0.61
C LEU A 491 -11.58 -26.26 1.01
N PHE A 492 -11.80 -25.31 0.09
CA PHE A 492 -12.64 -24.15 0.33
C PHE A 492 -14.09 -24.52 0.61
N LEU A 493 -14.67 -25.45 -0.14
CA LEU A 493 -16.04 -25.94 0.09
C LEU A 493 -16.20 -26.61 1.46
N ILE A 494 -15.25 -27.46 1.86
CA ILE A 494 -15.26 -28.13 3.17
C ILE A 494 -15.10 -27.08 4.27
N SER A 495 -14.16 -26.15 4.10
CA SER A 495 -13.90 -25.06 5.07
C SER A 495 -15.13 -24.20 5.29
N GLU A 496 -15.81 -23.80 4.22
CA GLU A 496 -17.02 -22.98 4.27
C GLU A 496 -18.17 -23.69 4.99
N ARG A 497 -18.35 -25.01 4.76
CA ARG A 497 -19.35 -25.82 5.47
C ARG A 497 -19.04 -25.92 6.97
N VAL A 498 -17.77 -26.12 7.33
CA VAL A 498 -17.33 -26.19 8.73
C VAL A 498 -17.52 -24.83 9.43
N ASN A 499 -17.19 -23.73 8.74
CA ASN A 499 -17.36 -22.37 9.27
C ASN A 499 -18.85 -21.98 9.39
N ALA A 500 -19.72 -22.40 8.47
CA ALA A 500 -21.15 -22.14 8.54
C ALA A 500 -21.83 -22.79 9.76
N GLY A 501 -21.30 -23.94 10.24
CA GLY A 501 -21.79 -24.61 11.46
C GLY A 501 -21.37 -23.93 12.78
N LYS A 502 -20.38 -23.05 12.75
CA LYS A 502 -19.98 -22.25 13.91
C LYS A 502 -20.75 -20.94 13.87
N LYS A 503 -21.56 -20.68 14.92
CA LYS A 503 -22.24 -19.39 15.08
C LYS A 503 -21.24 -18.26 14.87
N ARG A 504 -21.56 -17.34 13.97
CA ARG A 504 -20.80 -16.15 13.60
C ARG A 504 -20.76 -15.17 14.79
N GLU A 505 -19.97 -15.47 15.80
CA GLU A 505 -19.85 -14.63 17.01
C GLU A 505 -18.77 -13.56 16.94
N GLN A 506 -17.97 -13.53 15.85
CA GLN A 506 -16.96 -12.47 15.69
C GLN A 506 -17.01 -11.90 14.26
N ARG A 507 -17.23 -10.61 14.20
CA ARG A 507 -17.10 -9.83 12.95
C ARG A 507 -15.67 -10.00 12.44
N SER A 508 -15.52 -10.73 11.34
CA SER A 508 -14.23 -11.10 10.76
C SER A 508 -13.51 -9.94 10.04
N ASP A 509 -14.15 -8.79 9.91
CA ASP A 509 -13.68 -7.65 9.09
C ASP A 509 -12.88 -6.61 9.88
N LEU A 510 -12.59 -6.88 11.17
CA LEU A 510 -11.90 -5.91 12.02
C LEU A 510 -10.39 -5.95 11.79
N GLU A 511 -9.80 -4.77 11.58
CA GLU A 511 -8.33 -4.60 11.52
C GLU A 511 -7.69 -4.97 12.86
N LYS A 512 -6.45 -5.48 12.79
CA LYS A 512 -5.64 -5.73 13.98
C LYS A 512 -4.77 -4.53 14.26
N PHE A 513 -4.84 -4.06 15.50
CA PHE A 513 -4.06 -2.94 15.98
C PHE A 513 -2.98 -3.41 16.97
N ASN A 514 -1.81 -2.79 16.87
CA ASN A 514 -0.82 -2.83 17.94
C ASN A 514 -1.16 -1.68 18.89
N LEU A 515 -1.31 -1.98 20.16
CA LEU A 515 -1.72 -1.03 21.19
C LEU A 515 -0.52 -0.67 22.05
N GLU A 516 -0.28 0.63 22.18
CA GLU A 516 0.71 1.19 23.10
C GLU A 516 -0.03 1.99 24.18
N HIS A 517 0.15 1.58 25.45
CA HIS A 517 -0.51 2.17 26.60
C HIS A 517 0.44 3.13 27.31
N GLN A 518 0.00 4.36 27.55
CA GLN A 518 0.82 5.36 28.22
C GLN A 518 0.04 6.18 29.23
N PRO A 519 0.68 6.61 30.33
CA PRO A 519 0.00 7.33 31.40
C PRO A 519 -0.46 8.73 30.99
N GLN A 520 0.21 9.38 30.04
CA GLN A 520 -0.15 10.72 29.54
C GLN A 520 0.26 10.90 28.07
N ILE A 521 -0.39 11.85 27.38
CA ILE A 521 0.02 12.24 26.03
C ILE A 521 1.28 13.12 26.16
N GLU A 522 2.46 12.58 25.85
CA GLU A 522 3.70 13.34 25.80
C GLU A 522 4.08 13.71 24.36
N GLY A 523 4.71 14.90 24.19
CA GLY A 523 5.15 15.34 22.87
C GLY A 523 6.30 14.46 22.35
N GLY A 524 6.05 13.61 21.36
CA GLY A 524 6.99 12.64 20.76
C GLY A 524 6.47 11.22 20.67
N MET A 525 5.38 10.91 21.33
CA MET A 525 4.68 9.63 21.36
C MET A 525 3.91 9.34 20.08
N LEU A 526 3.21 10.32 19.58
CA LEU A 526 2.61 10.34 18.26
C LEU A 526 3.62 10.91 17.28
N ARG A 527 3.73 10.31 16.10
CA ARG A 527 4.58 10.85 15.02
C ARG A 527 4.00 12.15 14.42
N ALA A 528 3.01 12.74 15.08
CA ALA A 528 2.34 13.96 14.66
C ALA A 528 3.11 15.21 15.07
N ARG A 529 3.36 16.09 14.13
CA ARG A 529 4.00 17.40 14.35
C ARG A 529 3.04 18.35 15.08
N PRO A 530 3.55 19.28 15.92
CA PRO A 530 2.75 20.36 16.44
C PRO A 530 2.04 21.13 15.31
N GLY A 531 0.81 21.57 15.54
CA GLY A 531 -0.01 22.17 14.49
C GLY A 531 -0.82 21.17 13.68
N CYS A 532 -0.96 19.93 14.15
CA CYS A 532 -1.76 18.87 13.53
C CYS A 532 -3.27 19.21 13.51
N VAL A 533 -4.02 18.45 12.72
CA VAL A 533 -5.48 18.46 12.71
C VAL A 533 -5.97 17.30 13.56
N LEU A 534 -6.63 17.60 14.67
CA LEU A 534 -7.26 16.60 15.53
C LEU A 534 -8.70 16.37 15.08
N VAL A 535 -9.07 15.11 14.79
CA VAL A 535 -10.42 14.74 14.36
C VAL A 535 -11.05 13.84 15.41
N ALA A 536 -12.11 14.31 16.04
CA ALA A 536 -12.85 13.52 17.02
C ALA A 536 -13.92 12.67 16.31
N VAL A 537 -13.86 11.35 16.50
CA VAL A 537 -14.79 10.38 15.91
C VAL A 537 -15.50 9.59 17.03
N ARG A 538 -16.77 9.27 16.83
CA ARG A 538 -17.57 8.51 17.79
C ARG A 538 -18.35 7.37 17.16
N ASP A 539 -18.82 7.49 15.94
CA ASP A 539 -19.70 6.52 15.30
C ASP A 539 -19.10 6.10 13.95
N SER A 540 -18.86 4.79 13.79
CA SER A 540 -18.29 4.19 12.57
C SER A 540 -19.15 4.47 11.32
N ARG A 541 -20.44 4.74 11.48
CA ARG A 541 -21.36 5.07 10.38
C ARG A 541 -21.38 6.55 10.00
N ARG A 542 -20.79 7.43 10.83
CA ARG A 542 -20.85 8.89 10.68
C ARG A 542 -19.45 9.50 10.59
N LEU A 543 -18.68 9.11 9.58
CA LEU A 543 -17.30 9.57 9.35
C LEU A 543 -17.16 10.62 8.22
N SER A 544 -18.27 11.29 7.84
CA SER A 544 -18.25 12.30 6.76
C SER A 544 -17.30 13.46 7.02
N HIS A 545 -17.20 13.92 8.29
CA HIS A 545 -16.27 14.95 8.72
C HIS A 545 -14.81 14.51 8.58
N LEU A 546 -14.47 13.27 8.94
CA LEU A 546 -13.15 12.70 8.72
C LEU A 546 -12.82 12.64 7.22
N ARG A 547 -13.75 12.18 6.39
CA ARG A 547 -13.57 12.15 4.92
C ARG A 547 -13.26 13.54 4.36
N LYS A 548 -13.98 14.57 4.82
CA LYS A 548 -13.73 15.97 4.41
C LYS A 548 -12.33 16.43 4.81
N VAL A 549 -11.88 16.09 6.02
CA VAL A 549 -10.52 16.41 6.50
C VAL A 549 -9.48 15.66 5.68
N LEU A 550 -9.65 14.35 5.48
CA LEU A 550 -8.74 13.54 4.67
C LEU A 550 -8.62 14.10 3.25
N THR A 551 -9.72 14.50 2.61
CA THR A 551 -9.68 15.06 1.25
C THR A 551 -8.94 16.39 1.20
N LYS A 552 -9.19 17.31 2.15
CA LYS A 552 -8.70 18.70 2.12
C LYS A 552 -7.29 18.90 2.71
N THR A 553 -6.86 18.07 3.67
CA THR A 553 -5.60 18.29 4.40
C THR A 553 -4.40 17.83 3.58
N ASN A 554 -3.37 18.68 3.52
CA ASN A 554 -2.08 18.35 2.91
C ASN A 554 -1.11 17.85 3.98
N LEU A 555 -0.79 16.55 3.96
CA LEU A 555 0.10 15.90 4.94
C LEU A 555 1.54 16.41 4.93
N ARG A 556 1.97 17.13 3.87
CA ARG A 556 3.29 17.77 3.90
C ARG A 556 3.35 18.93 4.88
N ARG A 557 2.20 19.56 5.18
CA ARG A 557 2.09 20.72 6.07
C ARG A 557 1.53 20.38 7.43
N GLN A 558 0.54 19.48 7.52
CA GLN A 558 -0.17 19.14 8.75
C GLN A 558 -0.45 17.66 8.82
N ASP A 559 -0.19 17.05 9.97
CA ASP A 559 -0.54 15.67 10.24
C ASP A 559 -1.98 15.58 10.74
N ILE A 560 -2.59 14.41 10.60
CA ILE A 560 -3.96 14.14 11.03
C ILE A 560 -3.91 13.13 12.18
N VAL A 561 -4.49 13.50 13.31
CA VAL A 561 -4.70 12.64 14.45
C VAL A 561 -6.19 12.39 14.58
N VAL A 562 -6.60 11.13 14.59
CA VAL A 562 -8.00 10.74 14.80
C VAL A 562 -8.13 10.21 16.21
N MET A 563 -8.99 10.82 16.99
CA MET A 563 -9.24 10.43 18.37
C MET A 563 -10.66 9.95 18.59
N THR A 564 -10.84 9.03 19.53
CA THR A 564 -12.13 8.74 20.15
C THR A 564 -12.01 8.91 21.66
N VAL A 565 -13.06 9.40 22.29
CA VAL A 565 -13.12 9.52 23.74
C VAL A 565 -13.92 8.35 24.30
N ARG A 566 -13.30 7.59 25.20
CA ARG A 566 -13.97 6.54 25.99
C ARG A 566 -14.53 7.17 27.25
N PRO A 567 -15.88 7.26 27.40
CA PRO A 567 -16.49 7.78 28.61
C PRO A 567 -16.20 6.86 29.82
N LEU A 568 -15.75 7.43 30.92
CA LEU A 568 -15.55 6.75 32.18
C LEU A 568 -16.75 6.99 33.09
N SER A 569 -17.24 5.94 33.73
CA SER A 569 -18.25 6.07 34.82
C SER A 569 -17.55 6.56 36.10
N ALA A 570 -18.31 7.21 36.99
CA ALA A 570 -17.74 7.81 38.22
C ALA A 570 -17.03 6.79 39.14
N GLY A 571 -17.32 5.48 39.00
CA GLY A 571 -16.63 4.41 39.74
C GLY A 571 -15.37 3.86 39.03
N ASP A 572 -15.24 4.06 37.74
CA ASP A 572 -14.09 3.53 36.94
C ASP A 572 -12.83 4.38 37.10
N ALA A 573 -12.97 5.63 37.55
CA ALA A 573 -11.85 6.55 37.76
C ALA A 573 -10.95 6.17 38.96
N GLU A 574 -11.42 5.30 39.84
CA GLU A 574 -10.70 4.84 41.03
C GLU A 574 -9.93 3.52 40.84
N TYR A 575 -10.24 2.76 39.77
CA TYR A 575 -9.57 1.52 39.40
C TYR A 575 -8.73 1.70 38.13
N ASP A 576 -7.52 1.14 38.14
CA ASP A 576 -6.64 1.07 36.98
C ASP A 576 -7.35 0.19 35.91
N LEU A 577 -7.98 0.84 34.92
CA LEU A 577 -8.68 0.14 33.84
C LEU A 577 -7.74 -0.81 33.14
N ARG A 578 -8.15 -2.07 33.01
CA ARG A 578 -7.39 -3.05 32.23
C ARG A 578 -7.33 -2.65 30.77
N ASP A 579 -6.24 -3.02 30.12
CA ASP A 579 -5.98 -2.68 28.72
C ASP A 579 -7.10 -3.12 27.77
N ASP A 580 -7.77 -4.26 28.05
CA ASP A 580 -8.92 -4.79 27.34
C ASP A 580 -10.21 -3.98 27.54
N GLN A 581 -10.27 -3.13 28.57
CA GLN A 581 -11.41 -2.26 28.85
C GLN A 581 -11.33 -0.91 28.14
N ILE A 582 -10.13 -0.43 27.83
CA ILE A 582 -9.92 0.86 27.13
C ILE A 582 -10.08 0.70 25.62
N PHE A 583 -9.62 -0.42 25.05
CA PHE A 583 -9.74 -0.74 23.63
C PHE A 583 -10.57 -2.02 23.47
N ALA A 584 -11.87 -1.86 23.34
CA ALA A 584 -12.82 -2.96 23.19
C ALA A 584 -13.29 -3.11 21.74
N ASP A 585 -14.20 -4.04 21.48
CA ASP A 585 -14.76 -4.31 20.16
C ASP A 585 -15.33 -3.06 19.46
N TYR A 586 -15.80 -2.09 20.22
CA TYR A 586 -16.35 -0.85 19.70
C TYR A 586 -15.25 0.06 19.09
N GLU A 587 -14.15 0.26 19.81
CA GLU A 587 -13.02 1.07 19.36
C GLU A 587 -12.33 0.39 18.18
N GLN A 588 -12.25 -0.95 18.19
CA GLN A 588 -11.71 -1.73 17.09
C GLN A 588 -12.58 -1.61 15.83
N ASP A 589 -13.91 -1.69 15.93
CA ASP A 589 -14.84 -1.47 14.81
C ASP A 589 -14.72 -0.05 14.26
N LEU A 590 -14.76 0.95 15.15
CA LEU A 590 -14.63 2.36 14.78
C LEU A 590 -13.33 2.64 14.03
N PHE A 591 -12.21 2.19 14.58
CA PHE A 591 -10.90 2.44 13.95
C PHE A 591 -10.68 1.60 12.69
N SER A 592 -11.28 0.43 12.55
CA SER A 592 -11.28 -0.33 11.29
C SER A 592 -11.94 0.46 10.15
N HIS A 593 -13.04 1.15 10.44
CA HIS A 593 -13.69 2.03 9.46
C HIS A 593 -12.85 3.29 9.16
N VAL A 594 -12.21 3.87 10.17
CA VAL A 594 -11.27 5.00 10.00
C VAL A 594 -10.11 4.60 9.09
N VAL A 595 -9.49 3.43 9.34
CA VAL A 595 -8.39 2.89 8.52
C VAL A 595 -8.85 2.68 7.08
N THR A 596 -10.01 2.08 6.87
CA THR A 596 -10.58 1.86 5.53
C THR A 596 -10.75 3.17 4.77
N LEU A 597 -11.21 4.22 5.45
CA LEU A 597 -11.38 5.55 4.85
C LEU A 597 -10.03 6.22 4.55
N ALA A 598 -9.07 6.12 5.47
CA ALA A 598 -7.71 6.65 5.31
C ALA A 598 -6.95 5.93 4.18
N GLU A 599 -7.08 4.60 4.08
CA GLU A 599 -6.55 3.80 2.97
C GLU A 599 -7.14 4.23 1.63
N LYS A 600 -8.45 4.49 1.57
CA LYS A 600 -9.10 4.95 0.33
C LYS A 600 -8.49 6.26 -0.16
N GLU A 601 -8.22 7.19 0.74
CA GLU A 601 -7.62 8.49 0.43
C GLU A 601 -6.08 8.42 0.30
N GLY A 602 -5.43 7.35 0.75
CA GLY A 602 -3.97 7.20 0.72
C GLY A 602 -3.24 8.16 1.67
N LYS A 603 -3.87 8.49 2.80
CA LYS A 603 -3.35 9.43 3.79
C LYS A 603 -3.18 8.77 5.15
N SER A 604 -1.97 8.86 5.72
CA SER A 604 -1.69 8.35 7.06
C SER A 604 -2.40 9.18 8.12
N VAL A 605 -2.90 8.50 9.15
CA VAL A 605 -3.48 9.10 10.34
C VAL A 605 -2.93 8.38 11.57
N GLU A 606 -2.77 9.11 12.68
CA GLU A 606 -2.48 8.53 13.98
C GLU A 606 -3.80 8.28 14.71
N LEU A 607 -3.91 7.17 15.44
CA LEU A 607 -5.15 6.75 16.11
C LEU A 607 -4.97 6.79 17.62
N LEU A 608 -5.89 7.44 18.31
CA LEU A 608 -5.80 7.72 19.73
C LEU A 608 -7.12 7.43 20.44
N VAL A 609 -7.09 6.62 21.52
CA VAL A 609 -8.20 6.45 22.45
C VAL A 609 -7.88 7.19 23.74
N VAL A 610 -8.74 8.12 24.12
CA VAL A 610 -8.59 8.94 25.32
C VAL A 610 -9.72 8.62 26.27
N PRO A 611 -9.45 8.01 27.43
CA PRO A 611 -10.45 7.86 28.47
C PRO A 611 -10.67 9.20 29.17
N ALA A 612 -11.92 9.61 29.32
CA ALA A 612 -12.30 10.84 30.02
C ALA A 612 -13.72 10.73 30.62
N THR A 613 -13.96 11.42 31.71
CA THR A 613 -15.29 11.51 32.34
C THR A 613 -16.23 12.40 31.52
N ASP A 614 -15.71 13.52 30.98
CA ASP A 614 -16.42 14.40 30.07
C ASP A 614 -15.74 14.31 28.66
N PRO A 615 -16.49 13.93 27.61
CA PRO A 615 -15.95 13.85 26.27
C PRO A 615 -15.38 15.18 25.73
N PHE A 616 -15.97 16.30 26.10
CA PHE A 616 -15.54 17.63 25.66
C PHE A 616 -14.22 18.03 26.29
N ASP A 617 -14.07 17.77 27.60
CA ASP A 617 -12.81 17.97 28.30
C ASP A 617 -11.70 17.09 27.72
N GLY A 618 -12.00 15.82 27.40
CA GLY A 618 -11.06 14.90 26.76
C GLY A 618 -10.58 15.40 25.40
N MET A 619 -11.49 15.93 24.55
CA MET A 619 -11.14 16.51 23.24
C MET A 619 -10.24 17.73 23.38
N VAL A 620 -10.60 18.66 24.26
CA VAL A 620 -9.91 19.94 24.42
C VAL A 620 -8.54 19.77 25.07
N GLN A 621 -8.43 18.92 26.10
CA GLN A 621 -7.14 18.59 26.73
C GLN A 621 -6.20 17.92 25.74
N THR A 622 -6.71 17.01 24.90
CA THR A 622 -5.93 16.35 23.84
C THR A 622 -5.45 17.37 22.81
N ALA A 623 -6.33 18.27 22.35
CA ALA A 623 -5.95 19.34 21.41
C ALA A 623 -4.85 20.24 21.98
N ALA A 624 -4.95 20.60 23.26
CA ALA A 624 -3.95 21.43 23.91
C ALA A 624 -2.61 20.71 24.08
N ARG A 625 -2.60 19.44 24.49
CA ARG A 625 -1.37 18.63 24.67
C ARG A 625 -0.66 18.37 23.36
N LEU A 626 -1.40 18.09 22.28
CA LEU A 626 -0.84 17.89 20.92
C LEU A 626 -0.48 19.20 20.24
N LYS A 627 -0.77 20.34 20.84
CA LYS A 627 -0.66 21.67 20.22
C LYS A 627 -1.34 21.68 18.84
N ALA A 628 -2.55 21.12 18.75
CA ALA A 628 -3.31 21.04 17.53
C ALA A 628 -3.68 22.44 17.01
N ALA A 629 -3.55 22.68 15.71
CA ALA A 629 -4.00 23.94 15.11
C ALA A 629 -5.53 23.96 14.92
N ARG A 630 -6.13 22.78 14.74
CA ARG A 630 -7.57 22.64 14.47
C ARG A 630 -8.13 21.37 15.10
N LEU A 631 -9.28 21.51 15.77
CA LEU A 631 -10.13 20.41 16.21
C LEU A 631 -11.32 20.29 15.27
N VAL A 632 -11.57 19.11 14.72
CA VAL A 632 -12.70 18.85 13.82
C VAL A 632 -13.58 17.77 14.42
N THR A 633 -14.89 18.01 14.46
CA THR A 633 -15.88 17.03 14.91
C THR A 633 -17.09 17.02 13.99
N GLY A 634 -17.80 15.89 13.97
CA GLY A 634 -19.10 15.79 13.32
C GLY A 634 -20.23 16.12 14.29
N VAL A 635 -21.38 16.51 13.74
CA VAL A 635 -22.58 16.80 14.55
C VAL A 635 -23.12 15.53 15.22
N SER A 636 -23.50 15.65 16.47
CA SER A 636 -24.19 14.62 17.23
C SER A 636 -25.66 14.48 16.78
N ALA A 637 -26.25 13.30 16.95
CA ALA A 637 -27.69 13.12 16.73
C ALA A 637 -28.57 13.87 17.77
N ARG A 638 -27.96 14.35 18.87
CA ARG A 638 -28.66 14.95 19.99
C ARG A 638 -28.37 16.44 20.23
N MET A 639 -27.43 17.00 19.49
CA MET A 639 -26.98 18.39 19.68
C MET A 639 -26.84 19.10 18.32
N SER A 640 -27.21 20.37 18.28
CA SER A 640 -26.93 21.21 17.10
C SER A 640 -25.44 21.51 16.97
N SER A 641 -25.02 22.05 15.81
CA SER A 641 -23.61 22.46 15.59
C SER A 641 -23.18 23.58 16.54
N GLU A 642 -24.13 24.50 16.86
CA GLU A 642 -23.92 25.61 17.77
C GLU A 642 -23.77 25.13 19.21
N ASP A 643 -24.70 24.28 19.70
CA ASP A 643 -24.64 23.73 21.05
C ASP A 643 -23.36 22.94 21.29
N LEU A 644 -22.96 22.14 20.28
CA LEU A 644 -21.72 21.36 20.34
C LEU A 644 -20.49 22.27 20.41
N ALA A 645 -20.48 23.35 19.61
CA ALA A 645 -19.40 24.33 19.64
C ALA A 645 -19.35 25.07 20.99
N GLN A 646 -20.50 25.41 21.57
CA GLN A 646 -20.59 26.04 22.87
C GLN A 646 -20.06 25.12 23.99
N GLN A 647 -20.41 23.83 24.00
CA GLN A 647 -19.93 22.88 25.01
C GLN A 647 -18.40 22.70 24.93
N ILE A 648 -17.85 22.62 23.71
CA ILE A 648 -16.40 22.54 23.52
C ILE A 648 -15.73 23.86 23.95
N GLY A 649 -16.36 25.02 23.70
CA GLY A 649 -15.88 26.32 24.15
C GLY A 649 -15.80 26.39 25.68
N LEU A 650 -16.87 25.98 26.38
CA LEU A 650 -16.88 25.90 27.84
C LEU A 650 -15.81 24.96 28.42
N ALA A 651 -15.58 23.82 27.74
CA ALA A 651 -14.49 22.91 28.11
C ALA A 651 -13.11 23.56 27.91
N TRP A 652 -12.93 24.39 26.85
CA TRP A 652 -11.69 25.12 26.63
C TRP A 652 -11.45 26.20 27.70
N GLU A 653 -12.50 26.84 28.19
CA GLU A 653 -12.41 27.82 29.28
C GLU A 653 -12.02 27.19 30.64
N ARG A 654 -12.31 25.91 30.83
CA ARG A 654 -11.89 25.13 32.03
C ARG A 654 -10.40 24.76 32.01
N LEU A 655 -9.70 24.90 30.89
CA LEU A 655 -8.26 24.62 30.83
C LEU A 655 -7.46 25.62 31.70
N PRO A 656 -6.42 25.13 32.40
CA PRO A 656 -5.50 26.02 33.12
C PRO A 656 -4.69 26.89 32.15
N PRO A 657 -4.43 28.15 32.52
CA PRO A 657 -3.52 29.01 31.72
C PRO A 657 -2.06 28.48 31.72
N PRO A 658 -1.29 28.66 30.63
CA PRO A 658 -1.68 29.30 29.37
C PRO A 658 -2.49 28.37 28.49
N ARG A 659 -3.67 28.79 28.06
CA ARG A 659 -4.56 28.01 27.20
C ARG A 659 -4.05 27.99 25.77
N HIS A 660 -3.94 26.80 25.19
CA HIS A 660 -3.52 26.67 23.78
C HIS A 660 -4.67 27.08 22.85
N PRO A 661 -4.46 28.06 21.93
CA PRO A 661 -5.47 28.47 20.98
C PRO A 661 -5.56 27.48 19.82
N PHE A 662 -6.76 27.14 19.35
CA PHE A 662 -7.01 26.37 18.16
C PHE A 662 -8.36 26.71 17.50
N SER A 663 -8.52 26.37 16.23
CA SER A 663 -9.80 26.53 15.52
C SER A 663 -10.65 25.28 15.70
N LEU A 664 -11.92 25.46 16.03
CA LEU A 664 -12.92 24.37 16.04
C LEU A 664 -13.73 24.41 14.75
N GLU A 665 -13.83 23.27 14.08
CA GLU A 665 -14.70 23.07 12.91
C GLU A 665 -15.72 21.97 13.23
N VAL A 666 -17.00 22.32 13.27
CA VAL A 666 -18.11 21.36 13.42
C VAL A 666 -18.73 21.13 12.06
N ILE A 667 -18.64 19.92 11.56
CA ILE A 667 -19.10 19.54 10.21
C ILE A 667 -20.48 18.87 10.29
N ASP A 668 -21.48 19.51 9.69
CA ASP A 668 -22.83 18.96 9.51
C ASP A 668 -23.01 18.55 8.03
N PRO A 669 -23.32 17.27 7.74
CA PRO A 669 -23.61 16.85 6.38
C PRO A 669 -24.82 17.58 5.80
N GLY A 670 -24.61 18.33 4.70
CA GLY A 670 -25.68 19.06 4.02
C GLY A 670 -25.90 20.49 4.51
N ARG A 671 -25.14 20.97 5.49
CA ARG A 671 -25.15 22.36 5.98
C ARG A 671 -23.75 22.98 5.95
N PRO A 672 -23.64 24.32 5.97
CA PRO A 672 -22.35 24.98 6.14
C PRO A 672 -21.68 24.56 7.46
N SER A 673 -20.37 24.31 7.46
CA SER A 673 -19.63 24.00 8.67
C SER A 673 -19.56 25.19 9.60
N ALA A 674 -19.78 24.99 10.88
CA ALA A 674 -19.57 26.01 11.90
C ALA A 674 -18.07 26.12 12.22
N TYR A 675 -17.52 27.33 12.18
CA TYR A 675 -16.14 27.63 12.54
C TYR A 675 -16.09 28.54 13.75
N VAL A 676 -15.36 28.13 14.77
CA VAL A 676 -15.15 28.91 16.00
C VAL A 676 -13.66 28.91 16.31
N ASN A 677 -13.10 30.07 16.58
CA ASN A 677 -11.72 30.18 17.05
C ASN A 677 -11.72 30.26 18.59
N LEU A 678 -11.09 29.29 19.22
CA LEU A 678 -10.89 29.21 20.67
C LEU A 678 -9.49 29.72 20.99
N GLY A 679 -9.42 30.90 21.59
CA GLY A 679 -8.15 31.56 21.91
C GLY A 679 -8.34 33.02 22.24
N PRO A 680 -7.29 33.67 22.72
CA PRO A 680 -7.33 35.13 22.89
C PRO A 680 -7.49 35.79 21.52
N HIS A 681 -8.66 36.31 21.29
CA HIS A 681 -8.87 37.17 20.11
C HIS A 681 -8.19 38.51 20.37
N PRO A 682 -7.34 39.03 19.47
CA PRO A 682 -6.95 40.40 19.58
C PRO A 682 -8.24 41.27 19.55
N PRO A 683 -8.48 42.10 20.55
CA PRO A 683 -9.66 42.90 20.57
C PRO A 683 -9.70 43.76 19.28
N ARG A 684 -10.83 43.74 18.58
CA ARG A 684 -11.04 44.67 17.47
C ARG A 684 -11.25 46.05 18.10
N LEU A 685 -10.24 46.88 17.96
CA LEU A 685 -10.36 48.26 18.33
C LEU A 685 -11.21 48.99 17.28
N TRP A 686 -12.02 49.93 17.72
CA TRP A 686 -12.72 50.83 16.83
C TRP A 686 -11.69 51.65 16.06
N PRO A 687 -11.96 52.12 14.81
CA PRO A 687 -11.02 52.94 14.06
C PRO A 687 -10.54 54.16 14.85
N GLU A 688 -11.45 54.79 15.60
CA GLU A 688 -11.17 55.95 16.47
C GLU A 688 -10.20 55.62 17.62
N ASP A 689 -10.27 54.38 18.15
CA ASP A 689 -9.36 53.90 19.20
C ASP A 689 -7.98 53.53 18.62
N VAL A 690 -7.95 53.07 17.37
CA VAL A 690 -6.69 52.84 16.64
C VAL A 690 -5.96 54.16 16.39
N ASP A 691 -6.70 55.19 15.96
CA ASP A 691 -6.15 56.53 15.73
C ASP A 691 -5.64 57.14 17.05
N ARG A 692 -6.42 57.00 18.12
CA ARG A 692 -6.03 57.45 19.47
C ARG A 692 -4.80 56.73 20.00
N LEU A 693 -4.72 55.41 19.76
CA LEU A 693 -3.54 54.62 20.11
C LEU A 693 -2.31 55.07 19.33
N HIS A 694 -2.47 55.42 18.06
CA HIS A 694 -1.39 55.91 17.22
C HIS A 694 -0.92 57.29 17.66
N GLU A 695 -1.81 58.20 17.99
CA GLU A 695 -1.48 59.55 18.54
C GLU A 695 -0.75 59.44 19.88
N LEU A 696 -1.20 58.57 20.79
CA LEU A 696 -0.52 58.29 22.05
C LEU A 696 0.88 57.73 21.81
N TRP A 697 1.00 56.77 20.90
CA TRP A 697 2.30 56.19 20.56
C TRP A 697 3.26 57.24 19.97
N LEU A 698 2.80 58.12 19.08
CA LEU A 698 3.57 59.23 18.52
C LEU A 698 4.03 60.20 19.64
N SER A 699 3.12 60.55 20.51
CA SER A 699 3.40 61.49 21.62
C SER A 699 4.44 60.89 22.59
N LEU A 700 4.39 59.59 22.85
CA LEU A 700 5.35 58.92 23.75
C LEU A 700 6.69 58.63 23.07
N SER A 701 6.67 58.23 21.81
CA SER A 701 7.90 57.90 21.05
C SER A 701 8.72 59.12 20.69
N SER A 702 8.11 60.32 20.65
CA SER A 702 8.81 61.58 20.41
C SER A 702 9.64 62.06 21.61
N ARG A 703 9.47 61.47 22.80
CA ARG A 703 10.24 61.86 24.00
C ARG A 703 11.61 61.16 23.98
N ALA A 704 12.66 61.94 24.20
CA ALA A 704 14.05 61.48 24.11
C ALA A 704 14.39 60.33 25.08
N GLU A 705 13.66 60.18 26.17
CA GLU A 705 13.86 59.15 27.18
C GLU A 705 13.32 57.76 26.77
N ILE A 706 12.35 57.72 25.86
CA ILE A 706 11.64 56.49 25.46
C ILE A 706 12.11 56.01 24.07
N GLY A 707 12.33 56.90 23.15
CA GLY A 707 12.91 56.65 21.84
C GLY A 707 12.17 55.69 20.93
N SER A 708 12.81 55.30 19.82
CA SER A 708 12.24 54.43 18.76
C SER A 708 11.98 52.98 19.13
N ARG A 709 12.20 52.56 20.38
CA ARG A 709 12.00 51.19 20.85
C ARG A 709 10.57 50.90 21.32
N LEU A 710 9.71 51.94 21.44
CA LEU A 710 8.33 51.80 21.88
C LEU A 710 7.47 51.29 20.72
N HIS A 711 6.73 50.22 20.94
CA HIS A 711 5.73 49.71 20.00
C HIS A 711 4.32 49.99 20.51
N HIS A 712 3.32 50.03 19.60
CA HIS A 712 1.91 50.19 19.95
C HIS A 712 1.44 49.17 21.01
N ARG A 713 1.93 47.90 20.94
CA ARG A 713 1.65 46.84 21.93
C ARG A 713 2.09 47.21 23.36
N ASP A 714 3.17 47.98 23.49
CA ASP A 714 3.71 48.37 24.79
C ASP A 714 2.82 49.47 25.43
N VAL A 715 2.25 50.34 24.59
CA VAL A 715 1.27 51.34 25.03
C VAL A 715 -0.02 50.68 25.49
N VAL A 716 -0.53 49.68 24.73
CA VAL A 716 -1.72 48.92 25.12
C VAL A 716 -1.46 48.13 26.40
N GLY A 717 -0.30 47.47 26.53
CA GLY A 717 0.07 46.71 27.72
C GLY A 717 0.09 47.58 28.99
N LEU A 718 0.67 48.79 28.88
CA LEU A 718 0.69 49.76 29.97
C LEU A 718 -0.71 50.28 30.34
N ALA A 719 -1.56 50.53 29.34
CA ALA A 719 -2.94 50.97 29.55
C ALA A 719 -3.75 49.87 30.29
N LEU A 720 -3.62 48.63 29.90
CA LEU A 720 -4.27 47.49 30.56
C LEU A 720 -3.80 47.30 32.00
N GLN A 721 -2.49 47.37 32.27
CA GLN A 721 -1.94 47.26 33.61
C GLN A 721 -2.39 48.46 34.53
N ARG A 722 -2.59 49.62 33.95
CA ARG A 722 -3.09 50.76 34.67
C ARG A 722 -4.56 50.62 34.99
N LEU A 723 -5.38 50.18 34.04
CA LEU A 723 -6.79 49.90 34.21
C LEU A 723 -7.04 48.82 35.29
N GLU A 724 -6.22 47.75 35.28
CA GLU A 724 -6.27 46.68 36.25
C GLU A 724 -6.05 47.23 37.69
N ARG A 725 -5.00 48.03 37.88
CA ARG A 725 -4.72 48.66 39.20
C ARG A 725 -5.83 49.63 39.63
N GLU A 726 -6.40 50.38 38.70
CA GLU A 726 -7.48 51.34 38.97
C GLU A 726 -8.79 50.63 39.32
N LEU A 727 -9.07 49.46 38.74
CA LEU A 727 -10.19 48.57 39.08
C LEU A 727 -10.06 47.92 40.45
N GLU A 728 -8.85 47.76 40.97
CA GLU A 728 -8.59 47.26 42.33
C GLU A 728 -8.57 48.39 43.36
N GLY A 729 -8.56 49.67 42.89
CA GLY A 729 -8.45 50.87 43.69
C GLY A 729 -9.78 51.55 44.03
N PRO A 730 -9.72 52.74 44.68
CA PRO A 730 -10.90 53.52 45.06
C PRO A 730 -11.72 54.03 43.86
N GLN A 731 -11.17 54.07 42.66
CA GLN A 731 -11.81 54.56 41.43
C GLN A 731 -12.67 53.49 40.71
N LYS A 732 -12.79 52.28 41.27
CA LYS A 732 -13.55 51.16 40.68
C LYS A 732 -14.98 51.51 40.27
N GLY A 733 -15.68 52.32 41.12
CA GLY A 733 -17.07 52.74 40.83
C GLY A 733 -17.20 53.66 39.63
N GLU A 734 -16.22 54.57 39.45
CA GLU A 734 -16.17 55.54 38.38
C GLU A 734 -15.86 54.83 37.03
N ILE A 735 -14.88 53.93 37.02
CA ILE A 735 -14.52 53.14 35.85
C ILE A 735 -15.69 52.24 35.39
N LEU A 736 -16.38 51.57 36.30
CA LEU A 736 -17.55 50.75 35.97
C LEU A 736 -18.68 51.59 35.34
N SER A 737 -18.86 52.81 35.82
CA SER A 737 -19.81 53.76 35.24
C SER A 737 -19.40 54.22 33.83
N GLU A 738 -18.10 54.50 33.63
CA GLU A 738 -17.57 54.88 32.32
C GLU A 738 -17.66 53.74 31.28
N VAL A 739 -17.34 52.50 31.69
CA VAL A 739 -17.49 51.32 30.84
C VAL A 739 -18.96 51.07 30.48
N GLY A 740 -19.87 51.22 31.43
CA GLY A 740 -21.31 51.15 31.19
C GLY A 740 -21.82 52.23 30.23
N GLY A 741 -21.28 53.45 30.34
CA GLY A 741 -21.55 54.52 29.40
C GLY A 741 -20.99 54.33 28.01
N ALA A 742 -19.83 53.67 27.91
CA ALA A 742 -19.21 53.36 26.62
C ALA A 742 -19.98 52.23 25.90
N VAL A 743 -20.40 51.17 26.59
CA VAL A 743 -21.23 50.08 26.04
C VAL A 743 -22.56 50.65 25.49
N ASN A 744 -23.18 51.57 26.19
CA ASN A 744 -24.47 52.17 25.78
C ASN A 744 -24.33 53.13 24.57
N ARG A 745 -23.17 53.69 24.30
CA ARG A 745 -22.92 54.56 23.13
C ARG A 745 -22.83 53.76 21.82
N HIS A 746 -22.52 52.49 21.85
CA HIS A 746 -22.38 51.64 20.69
C HIS A 746 -23.60 50.74 20.40
N VAL A 747 -24.66 50.80 21.21
CA VAL A 747 -25.97 50.20 20.96
C VAL A 747 -26.84 51.23 20.23
N THR A 748 -26.51 51.61 19.00
CA THR A 748 -27.47 52.21 18.08
C THR A 748 -28.13 51.11 17.28
N PRO A 749 -29.48 51.11 17.14
CA PRO A 749 -30.17 50.10 16.35
C PRO A 749 -29.78 50.23 14.89
N GLU A 750 -29.39 49.12 14.24
CA GLU A 750 -29.31 49.02 12.80
C GLU A 750 -30.69 49.36 12.21
N THR A 751 -30.80 50.53 11.64
CA THR A 751 -31.89 50.91 10.77
C THR A 751 -31.82 50.02 9.53
N ASN A 752 -32.90 49.27 9.31
CA ASN A 752 -33.23 48.61 8.06
C ASN A 752 -32.83 49.49 6.86
N VAL A 753 -31.98 48.97 6.01
CA VAL A 753 -31.93 49.38 4.60
C VAL A 753 -32.40 48.16 3.81
N GLU A 754 -33.67 48.21 3.45
CA GLU A 754 -34.20 47.55 2.26
C GLU A 754 -33.51 48.15 1.05
N GLU A 755 -32.80 47.36 0.25
CA GLU A 755 -32.90 47.18 -1.19
C GLU A 755 -31.96 46.05 -1.67
#